data_32432fd982ca438f49f0d23fa7a92436
#
_entry.id   32432fd982ca438f49f0d23fa7a92436
#
_cell.length_a   1.000
_cell.length_b   1.000
_cell.length_c   1.000
_cell.angle_alpha   90.00
_cell.angle_beta   90.00
_cell.angle_gamma   90.00
#
_symmetry.space_group_name_H-M   'P 1'
#
loop_
_entity.id
_entity.type
_entity.pdbx_description
1 polymer ?
#
loop_
_entity_poly.entity_id
_entity_poly.type
_entity_poly.pdbx_seq_one_letter_code
_entity_poly.pdbx_strand_id
1 'polypeptide(L)'
;MVYRFLFASTFLAVAAPSVAQSPAPTVILPTVIVTAEREAADIKDVPASVTAVTQQMLIDSGIRAVTEAAIFAPNTVFTEFTARKVSNARFRGIGSSPGNPAITTYIDGVPQLNSNSSNIELLDVGQIEFVRGPQSPLFGRNTLGGIVNVVSARPSMSEWTGSVFAPFGNVGHKEVRGNVSGPIGDRAAIGFAAGTQRREGYTMNAITGNDLDWRDGTFAKAQVLMLPNANWEGRFIYAHERNRDGDYALGDLDAIRASPFRVARDFEGFTNRDINSATFNLRGTGQTFAIESNTGLVRWNTEDATDLDYTPLPLATRTNDEADRQFTQEIRIASPENAPYQLRDGVTVKWQAGVEYFNQAYEQDAVNTLSPFVLSPQIPFPVAMHSPQAEIDNAGIGLFGRGTFTVNDRIDLTAGLRFDHESSDAVLRTFFEPALPGENVVTAEQSFSDVSPQFAAGYRVNDRANIYASAARGYKAGGFNPAALPGSESYGEEHAWHVEAGVKSSLAGNKVAATAAVFFIDWDDLQLNVPNPFVPGQFFIANVGSARSSGFEVDVTARPVQMLDVFASFGYTNAHFSDGTTSMGADVSGNALPFTPDYTALLGAQLSRGITSSINGFLRGEAVLSGAFQYDEGNTRGQEAYSLVNVRAGARSRYLFGEVFVRNAFQTRYVPIAIPYQFAQSGFVGEMGRPRTFGVSVGVTF
;
A
#
# COMPACT_ATOMS: atom_id res chain seq x y z
N MET A 1 45.07 -8.30 -1.80
CA MET A 1 45.53 -8.88 -0.53
C MET A 1 44.34 -9.49 0.17
N VAL A 2 44.17 -10.79 0.08
CA VAL A 2 42.96 -11.53 0.50
C VAL A 2 43.22 -12.08 1.89
N TYR A 3 42.44 -11.66 2.88
CA TYR A 3 42.41 -12.28 4.20
C TYR A 3 41.29 -13.30 4.30
N ARG A 4 41.66 -14.58 4.37
CA ARG A 4 40.80 -15.70 4.75
C ARG A 4 40.78 -15.79 6.27
N PHE A 5 39.59 -15.71 6.88
CA PHE A 5 39.38 -16.13 8.27
C PHE A 5 38.80 -17.56 8.29
N LEU A 6 39.58 -18.50 8.78
CA LEU A 6 39.11 -19.84 9.18
C LEU A 6 38.60 -19.77 10.62
N PHE A 7 37.33 -20.12 10.83
CA PHE A 7 36.82 -20.46 12.17
C PHE A 7 36.88 -21.98 12.36
N ALA A 8 37.71 -22.43 13.28
CA ALA A 8 37.74 -23.81 13.76
C ALA A 8 36.75 -23.94 14.94
N SER A 9 35.68 -24.71 14.76
CA SER A 9 34.73 -25.05 15.81
C SER A 9 35.07 -26.43 16.37
N THR A 10 35.45 -26.45 17.64
CA THR A 10 35.67 -27.67 18.43
C THR A 10 34.32 -28.15 18.98
N PHE A 11 33.84 -29.31 18.53
CA PHE A 11 32.66 -29.98 19.10
C PHE A 11 33.08 -30.84 20.28
N LEU A 12 32.58 -30.53 21.48
CA LEU A 12 32.59 -31.43 22.62
C LEU A 12 31.34 -32.34 22.55
N ALA A 13 31.50 -33.60 22.30
CA ALA A 13 30.44 -34.59 22.37
C ALA A 13 30.22 -35.03 23.82
N VAL A 14 29.11 -34.65 24.42
CA VAL A 14 28.65 -35.20 25.71
C VAL A 14 27.56 -36.23 25.37
N ALA A 15 27.80 -37.50 25.66
CA ALA A 15 26.82 -38.56 25.54
C ALA A 15 25.77 -38.43 26.64
N ALA A 16 24.50 -38.21 26.27
CA ALA A 16 23.34 -38.18 27.15
C ALA A 16 22.54 -39.50 27.01
N PRO A 17 21.90 -40.02 28.10
CA PRO A 17 21.14 -41.24 28.05
C PRO A 17 19.86 -41.08 27.21
N SER A 18 19.55 -42.10 26.43
CA SER A 18 18.35 -42.18 25.61
C SER A 18 17.09 -42.30 26.48
N VAL A 19 16.39 -41.20 26.66
CA VAL A 19 15.00 -41.18 27.13
C VAL A 19 14.11 -41.41 25.91
N ALA A 20 13.17 -42.37 26.00
CA ALA A 20 12.18 -42.61 24.96
C ALA A 20 11.44 -41.30 24.62
N GLN A 21 11.67 -40.76 23.44
CA GLN A 21 11.02 -39.57 22.95
C GLN A 21 9.55 -39.86 22.68
N SER A 22 8.66 -39.19 23.42
CA SER A 22 7.29 -38.97 22.95
C SER A 22 7.36 -38.39 21.55
N PRO A 23 6.48 -38.77 20.60
CA PRO A 23 6.50 -38.18 19.25
C PRO A 23 6.47 -36.64 19.37
N ALA A 24 7.47 -35.99 18.80
CA ALA A 24 7.54 -34.53 18.81
C ALA A 24 6.24 -33.96 18.20
N PRO A 25 5.64 -32.92 18.77
CA PRO A 25 4.43 -32.34 18.21
C PRO A 25 4.73 -31.93 16.74
N THR A 26 3.82 -32.34 15.86
CA THR A 26 3.96 -32.11 14.43
C THR A 26 3.96 -30.59 14.19
N VAL A 27 5.08 -30.05 13.72
CA VAL A 27 5.20 -28.63 13.38
C VAL A 27 4.49 -28.42 12.05
N ILE A 28 3.40 -27.68 12.05
CA ILE A 28 2.58 -27.40 10.86
C ILE A 28 2.41 -25.89 10.76
N LEU A 29 2.57 -25.35 9.54
CA LEU A 29 2.19 -23.95 9.26
C LEU A 29 0.66 -23.82 9.31
N PRO A 30 0.12 -22.76 9.92
CA PRO A 30 -1.33 -22.53 9.89
C PRO A 30 -1.80 -22.26 8.45
N THR A 31 -3.03 -22.66 8.16
CA THR A 31 -3.71 -22.27 6.92
C THR A 31 -3.93 -20.75 6.93
N VAL A 32 -3.60 -20.08 5.84
CA VAL A 32 -3.81 -18.65 5.66
C VAL A 32 -5.09 -18.46 4.87
N ILE A 33 -6.10 -17.88 5.51
CA ILE A 33 -7.36 -17.52 4.86
C ILE A 33 -7.26 -16.08 4.37
N VAL A 34 -7.63 -15.86 3.13
CA VAL A 34 -7.64 -14.53 2.49
C VAL A 34 -9.05 -14.20 1.98
N THR A 35 -9.30 -12.91 1.80
CA THR A 35 -10.56 -12.37 1.29
C THR A 35 -10.40 -11.69 -0.08
N ALA A 36 -9.29 -12.00 -0.74
CA ALA A 36 -8.90 -11.48 -2.06
C ALA A 36 -9.94 -11.69 -3.17
N GLU A 37 -10.88 -12.60 -2.99
CA GLU A 37 -11.98 -12.89 -3.91
C GLU A 37 -13.36 -12.43 -3.39
N ARG A 38 -13.38 -11.51 -2.43
CA ARG A 38 -14.58 -11.09 -1.70
C ARG A 38 -15.22 -12.19 -0.86
N GLU A 39 -14.61 -13.37 -0.80
CA GLU A 39 -15.00 -14.52 0.01
C GLU A 39 -13.80 -15.06 0.75
N ALA A 40 -14.02 -15.63 1.93
CA ALA A 40 -12.96 -16.29 2.68
C ALA A 40 -12.51 -17.58 1.95
N ALA A 41 -11.24 -17.65 1.58
CA ALA A 41 -10.67 -18.80 0.89
C ALA A 41 -9.27 -19.13 1.41
N ASP A 42 -8.88 -20.39 1.37
CA ASP A 42 -7.48 -20.78 1.57
C ASP A 42 -6.63 -20.12 0.46
N ILE A 43 -5.59 -19.41 0.85
CA ILE A 43 -4.69 -18.72 -0.10
C ILE A 43 -4.17 -19.65 -1.20
N LYS A 44 -4.06 -20.96 -0.90
CA LYS A 44 -3.66 -22.01 -1.82
C LYS A 44 -4.67 -22.19 -2.97
N ASP A 45 -5.96 -21.95 -2.73
CA ASP A 45 -7.04 -22.19 -3.69
C ASP A 45 -7.40 -20.95 -4.53
N VAL A 46 -6.85 -19.78 -4.21
CA VAL A 46 -7.07 -18.53 -4.96
C VAL A 46 -6.23 -18.51 -6.23
N PRO A 47 -6.82 -18.40 -7.46
CA PRO A 47 -6.08 -18.39 -8.73
C PRO A 47 -5.51 -16.99 -9.08
N ALA A 48 -4.81 -16.38 -8.14
CA ALA A 48 -4.12 -15.09 -8.28
C ALA A 48 -2.90 -15.02 -7.36
N SER A 49 -1.96 -14.14 -7.67
CA SER A 49 -0.81 -13.85 -6.80
C SER A 49 -1.27 -13.02 -5.58
N VAL A 50 -1.29 -13.65 -4.41
CA VAL A 50 -1.67 -13.03 -3.14
C VAL A 50 -0.56 -13.22 -2.12
N THR A 51 -0.17 -12.14 -1.45
CA THR A 51 0.67 -12.20 -0.25
C THR A 51 -0.12 -11.70 0.95
N ALA A 52 -0.27 -12.54 1.96
CA ALA A 52 -0.98 -12.20 3.19
C ALA A 52 0.01 -11.97 4.33
N VAL A 53 0.00 -10.77 4.90
CA VAL A 53 0.81 -10.39 6.07
C VAL A 53 -0.09 -10.45 7.29
N THR A 54 0.06 -11.49 8.10
CA THR A 54 -0.77 -11.74 9.27
C THR A 54 -0.47 -10.78 10.42
N GLN A 55 -1.40 -10.63 11.36
CA GLN A 55 -1.20 -9.83 12.58
C GLN A 55 0.12 -10.17 13.30
N GLN A 56 0.44 -11.47 13.41
CA GLN A 56 1.67 -11.90 14.06
C GLN A 56 2.92 -11.43 13.29
N MET A 57 2.90 -11.48 11.96
CA MET A 57 4.01 -10.98 11.12
C MET A 57 4.17 -9.46 11.28
N LEU A 58 3.06 -8.70 11.32
CA LEU A 58 3.09 -7.25 11.55
C LEU A 58 3.73 -6.92 12.90
N ILE A 59 3.33 -7.62 13.96
CA ILE A 59 3.87 -7.44 15.32
C ILE A 59 5.36 -7.80 15.36
N ASP A 60 5.75 -8.98 14.83
CA ASP A 60 7.12 -9.48 14.89
C ASP A 60 8.10 -8.64 14.07
N SER A 61 7.65 -8.05 12.96
CA SER A 61 8.45 -7.13 12.14
C SER A 61 8.37 -5.67 12.61
N GLY A 62 7.46 -5.37 13.54
CA GLY A 62 7.21 -4.01 14.04
C GLY A 62 6.71 -3.05 12.97
N ILE A 63 5.90 -3.56 12.05
CA ILE A 63 5.25 -2.79 10.99
C ILE A 63 4.12 -1.97 11.57
N ARG A 64 4.02 -0.70 11.15
CA ARG A 64 3.07 0.27 11.70
C ARG A 64 2.19 0.95 10.64
N ALA A 65 2.59 0.93 9.38
CA ALA A 65 1.84 1.52 8.27
C ALA A 65 1.70 0.51 7.13
N VAL A 66 0.73 0.74 6.24
CA VAL A 66 0.47 -0.11 5.07
C VAL A 66 1.71 -0.22 4.18
N THR A 67 2.38 0.89 3.93
CA THR A 67 3.60 0.94 3.11
C THR A 67 4.74 0.09 3.64
N GLU A 68 4.87 -0.01 4.96
CA GLU A 68 5.91 -0.84 5.60
C GLU A 68 5.66 -2.34 5.39
N ALA A 69 4.39 -2.77 5.23
CA ALA A 69 4.04 -4.17 5.00
C ALA A 69 4.39 -4.66 3.59
N ALA A 70 4.57 -3.75 2.63
CA ALA A 70 4.89 -4.07 1.24
C ALA A 70 6.18 -4.87 1.06
N ILE A 71 7.12 -4.81 2.00
CA ILE A 71 8.38 -5.58 1.95
C ILE A 71 8.15 -7.09 1.84
N PHE A 72 6.99 -7.60 2.28
CA PHE A 72 6.64 -9.02 2.18
C PHE A 72 6.14 -9.42 0.80
N ALA A 73 5.62 -8.48 0.01
CA ALA A 73 5.02 -8.76 -1.29
C ALA A 73 6.03 -8.51 -2.41
N PRO A 74 6.41 -9.53 -3.21
CA PRO A 74 7.35 -9.35 -4.33
C PRO A 74 6.75 -8.43 -5.39
N ASN A 75 7.62 -7.73 -6.14
CA ASN A 75 7.27 -6.74 -7.17
C ASN A 75 6.28 -5.67 -6.69
N THR A 76 6.35 -5.35 -5.39
CA THR A 76 5.51 -4.35 -4.73
C THR A 76 6.40 -3.29 -4.09
N VAL A 77 6.20 -2.05 -4.47
CA VAL A 77 6.89 -0.89 -3.89
C VAL A 77 5.89 0.22 -3.62
N PHE A 78 6.20 1.07 -2.65
CA PHE A 78 5.51 2.32 -2.44
C PHE A 78 6.48 3.47 -2.64
N THR A 79 6.09 4.41 -3.49
CA THR A 79 6.78 5.69 -3.63
C THR A 79 6.17 6.63 -2.60
N GLU A 80 6.90 6.92 -1.54
CA GLU A 80 6.44 7.71 -0.41
C GLU A 80 7.38 8.87 -0.16
N PHE A 81 6.81 10.07 -0.01
CA PHE A 81 7.54 11.23 0.50
C PHE A 81 7.64 11.18 2.03
N THR A 82 8.54 11.96 2.61
CA THR A 82 8.64 12.10 4.07
C THR A 82 7.34 12.64 4.68
N ALA A 83 6.61 13.49 3.95
CA ALA A 83 5.23 13.84 4.27
C ALA A 83 4.30 12.64 3.96
N ARG A 84 3.58 12.14 4.96
CA ARG A 84 2.69 10.96 4.84
C ARG A 84 1.51 11.15 3.90
N LYS A 85 1.23 12.36 3.48
CA LYS A 85 0.15 12.74 2.59
C LYS A 85 0.21 12.00 1.25
N VAL A 86 1.40 11.82 0.68
CA VAL A 86 1.57 11.22 -0.64
C VAL A 86 2.24 9.87 -0.52
N SER A 87 1.51 8.81 -0.86
CA SER A 87 2.00 7.43 -0.86
C SER A 87 1.38 6.67 -2.03
N ASN A 88 2.20 6.31 -3.01
CA ASN A 88 1.75 5.69 -4.26
C ASN A 88 2.24 4.25 -4.36
N ALA A 89 1.30 3.30 -4.41
CA ALA A 89 1.60 1.90 -4.62
C ALA A 89 2.00 1.64 -6.08
N ARG A 90 2.93 0.69 -6.28
CA ARG A 90 3.29 0.13 -7.58
C ARG A 90 3.37 -1.39 -7.47
N PHE A 91 2.66 -2.09 -8.36
CA PHE A 91 2.69 -3.53 -8.48
C PHE A 91 3.12 -3.90 -9.89
N ARG A 92 4.23 -4.66 -10.01
CA ARG A 92 4.72 -5.14 -11.32
C ARG A 92 4.94 -4.02 -12.35
N GLY A 93 5.34 -2.83 -11.90
CA GLY A 93 5.51 -1.63 -12.72
C GLY A 93 4.26 -0.75 -12.85
N ILE A 94 3.05 -1.29 -12.68
CA ILE A 94 1.82 -0.50 -12.65
C ILE A 94 1.83 0.41 -11.44
N GLY A 95 1.73 1.72 -11.67
CA GLY A 95 1.82 2.75 -10.65
C GLY A 95 0.56 3.56 -10.48
N SER A 96 0.46 4.21 -9.34
CA SER A 96 -0.60 5.16 -9.02
C SER A 96 -0.13 6.59 -9.17
N SER A 97 -1.03 7.49 -9.50
CA SER A 97 -0.89 8.92 -9.26
C SER A 97 -1.61 9.32 -7.96
N PRO A 98 -1.26 10.42 -7.30
CA PRO A 98 -1.85 10.79 -6.01
C PRO A 98 -3.37 10.90 -6.02
N GLY A 99 -3.94 11.60 -6.98
CA GLY A 99 -5.39 11.82 -7.07
C GLY A 99 -6.16 10.68 -7.73
N ASN A 100 -5.49 9.76 -8.44
CA ASN A 100 -6.13 8.67 -9.17
C ASN A 100 -5.29 7.39 -9.09
N PRO A 101 -5.51 6.56 -8.05
CA PRO A 101 -4.71 5.35 -7.83
C PRO A 101 -4.98 4.28 -8.90
N ALA A 102 -3.96 3.50 -9.29
CA ALA A 102 -4.10 2.28 -10.09
C ALA A 102 -4.12 1.00 -9.24
N ILE A 103 -3.79 1.15 -7.97
CA ILE A 103 -3.89 0.12 -6.92
C ILE A 103 -4.71 0.72 -5.79
N THR A 104 -5.90 0.20 -5.56
CA THR A 104 -6.81 0.70 -4.52
C THR A 104 -6.56 -0.03 -3.21
N THR A 105 -6.43 0.74 -2.12
CA THR A 105 -6.45 0.19 -0.77
C THR A 105 -7.89 0.05 -0.29
N TYR A 106 -8.27 -1.15 0.12
CA TYR A 106 -9.52 -1.45 0.80
C TYR A 106 -9.28 -1.56 2.30
N ILE A 107 -10.11 -0.91 3.10
CA ILE A 107 -10.06 -1.00 4.56
C ILE A 107 -11.41 -1.52 5.04
N ASP A 108 -11.42 -2.73 5.58
CA ASP A 108 -12.64 -3.40 6.03
C ASP A 108 -13.76 -3.43 4.97
N GLY A 109 -13.38 -3.63 3.69
CA GLY A 109 -14.29 -3.71 2.55
C GLY A 109 -14.61 -2.36 1.89
N VAL A 110 -14.16 -1.23 2.41
CA VAL A 110 -14.38 0.11 1.87
C VAL A 110 -13.17 0.57 1.04
N PRO A 111 -13.32 0.87 -0.26
CA PRO A 111 -12.25 1.41 -1.08
C PRO A 111 -11.82 2.81 -0.62
N GLN A 112 -10.53 3.09 -0.67
CA GLN A 112 -9.97 4.42 -0.50
C GLN A 112 -9.76 5.03 -1.89
N LEU A 113 -10.65 5.92 -2.31
CA LEU A 113 -10.69 6.46 -3.67
C LEU A 113 -9.56 7.48 -3.95
N ASN A 114 -8.87 7.93 -2.90
CA ASN A 114 -7.72 8.83 -2.99
C ASN A 114 -6.55 8.28 -2.18
N SER A 115 -5.32 8.51 -2.64
CA SER A 115 -4.10 8.05 -1.95
C SER A 115 -3.90 8.71 -0.58
N ASN A 116 -4.43 9.91 -0.35
CA ASN A 116 -4.36 10.60 0.94
C ASN A 116 -4.99 9.82 2.10
N SER A 117 -5.99 8.96 1.83
CA SER A 117 -6.63 8.09 2.83
C SER A 117 -6.14 6.63 2.81
N SER A 118 -5.25 6.26 1.89
CA SER A 118 -4.85 4.86 1.67
C SER A 118 -3.72 4.36 2.58
N ASN A 119 -2.75 5.23 2.93
CA ASN A 119 -1.65 4.89 3.81
C ASN A 119 -1.95 5.32 5.24
N ILE A 120 -2.58 4.44 5.99
CA ILE A 120 -3.01 4.67 7.36
C ILE A 120 -2.08 4.00 8.39
N GLU A 121 -2.15 4.48 9.63
CA GLU A 121 -1.54 3.81 10.76
C GLU A 121 -2.31 2.54 11.12
N LEU A 122 -1.59 1.43 11.23
CA LEU A 122 -2.17 0.12 11.50
C LEU A 122 -2.52 -0.02 12.98
N LEU A 123 -3.81 0.10 13.30
CA LEU A 123 -4.35 -0.12 14.63
C LEU A 123 -5.22 -1.36 14.65
N ASP A 124 -4.87 -2.34 15.47
CA ASP A 124 -5.65 -3.55 15.68
C ASP A 124 -6.07 -4.19 14.34
N VAL A 125 -5.06 -4.50 13.52
CA VAL A 125 -5.20 -5.11 12.20
C VAL A 125 -4.96 -6.60 12.31
N GLY A 126 -5.87 -7.41 11.77
CA GLY A 126 -5.76 -8.86 11.70
C GLY A 126 -4.88 -9.34 10.55
N GLN A 127 -4.98 -8.68 9.39
CA GLN A 127 -4.26 -9.08 8.18
C GLN A 127 -4.20 -7.95 7.17
N ILE A 128 -3.13 -7.95 6.36
CA ILE A 128 -3.03 -7.15 5.14
C ILE A 128 -2.79 -8.13 3.99
N GLU A 129 -3.56 -7.98 2.91
CA GLU A 129 -3.45 -8.79 1.70
C GLU A 129 -3.00 -7.90 0.54
N PHE A 130 -1.93 -8.28 -0.15
CA PHE A 130 -1.49 -7.68 -1.40
C PHE A 130 -1.92 -8.61 -2.54
N VAL A 131 -2.89 -8.20 -3.33
CA VAL A 131 -3.41 -8.95 -4.47
C VAL A 131 -2.91 -8.28 -5.74
N ARG A 132 -1.98 -8.93 -6.43
CA ARG A 132 -1.31 -8.39 -7.61
C ARG A 132 -1.98 -8.83 -8.90
N GLY A 133 -2.02 -7.92 -9.87
CA GLY A 133 -2.75 -8.06 -11.13
C GLY A 133 -4.19 -7.53 -11.03
N PRO A 134 -4.84 -7.25 -12.17
CA PRO A 134 -6.13 -6.58 -12.22
C PRO A 134 -7.21 -7.25 -11.37
N GLN A 135 -7.86 -6.47 -10.56
CA GLN A 135 -8.98 -6.88 -9.72
C GLN A 135 -10.29 -6.18 -10.12
N SER A 136 -10.30 -5.45 -11.24
CA SER A 136 -11.47 -4.70 -11.71
C SER A 136 -12.75 -5.53 -11.81
N PRO A 137 -12.72 -6.82 -12.22
CA PRO A 137 -13.94 -7.62 -12.30
C PRO A 137 -14.69 -7.83 -10.96
N LEU A 138 -14.00 -7.70 -9.83
CA LEU A 138 -14.62 -7.86 -8.50
C LEU A 138 -14.61 -6.57 -7.67
N PHE A 139 -13.61 -5.71 -7.89
CA PHE A 139 -13.34 -4.56 -7.04
C PHE A 139 -13.56 -3.23 -7.75
N GLY A 140 -13.77 -3.24 -9.07
CA GLY A 140 -14.13 -2.07 -9.86
C GLY A 140 -12.98 -1.14 -10.19
N ARG A 141 -13.33 0.13 -10.27
CA ARG A 141 -12.43 1.19 -10.71
C ARG A 141 -11.08 1.21 -9.97
N ASN A 142 -10.06 1.66 -10.68
CA ASN A 142 -8.75 1.93 -10.09
C ASN A 142 -8.08 0.72 -9.44
N THR A 143 -8.39 -0.49 -9.91
CA THR A 143 -7.76 -1.74 -9.48
C THR A 143 -7.01 -2.43 -10.62
N LEU A 144 -6.52 -1.63 -11.56
CA LEU A 144 -5.76 -2.04 -12.74
C LEU A 144 -4.50 -2.85 -12.38
N GLY A 145 -3.75 -2.41 -11.37
CA GLY A 145 -2.55 -3.09 -10.89
C GLY A 145 -2.82 -4.09 -9.78
N GLY A 146 -3.95 -3.98 -9.11
CA GLY A 146 -4.31 -4.81 -7.97
C GLY A 146 -4.94 -4.05 -6.82
N ILE A 147 -4.97 -4.70 -5.65
CA ILE A 147 -5.49 -4.10 -4.42
C ILE A 147 -4.58 -4.39 -3.22
N VAL A 148 -4.66 -3.50 -2.23
CA VAL A 148 -4.20 -3.74 -0.87
C VAL A 148 -5.44 -3.86 0.01
N ASN A 149 -5.66 -5.00 0.64
CA ASN A 149 -6.82 -5.23 1.49
C ASN A 149 -6.40 -5.29 2.96
N VAL A 150 -6.83 -4.32 3.75
CA VAL A 150 -6.56 -4.21 5.19
C VAL A 150 -7.77 -4.68 5.95
N VAL A 151 -7.61 -5.75 6.71
CA VAL A 151 -8.69 -6.35 7.50
C VAL A 151 -8.41 -6.14 8.98
N SER A 152 -9.26 -5.42 9.68
CA SER A 152 -9.16 -5.20 11.11
C SER A 152 -9.39 -6.48 11.91
N ALA A 153 -8.69 -6.65 13.03
CA ALA A 153 -8.94 -7.73 13.97
C ALA A 153 -10.39 -7.68 14.47
N ARG A 154 -11.02 -8.85 14.61
CA ARG A 154 -12.39 -8.92 15.15
C ARG A 154 -12.35 -8.80 16.68
N PRO A 155 -13.30 -8.07 17.30
CA PRO A 155 -13.44 -8.07 18.74
C PRO A 155 -13.67 -9.46 19.30
N SER A 156 -13.04 -9.78 20.42
CA SER A 156 -13.18 -11.08 21.09
C SER A 156 -14.60 -11.27 21.63
N MET A 157 -15.21 -12.40 21.30
CA MET A 157 -16.53 -12.80 21.83
C MET A 157 -16.45 -13.65 23.09
N SER A 158 -15.24 -14.10 23.48
CA SER A 158 -15.06 -15.08 24.56
C SER A 158 -14.49 -14.46 25.86
N GLU A 159 -13.54 -13.55 25.71
CA GLU A 159 -12.82 -12.98 26.85
C GLU A 159 -12.35 -11.55 26.55
N TRP A 160 -12.10 -10.78 27.58
CA TRP A 160 -11.44 -9.48 27.46
C TRP A 160 -9.94 -9.71 27.24
N THR A 161 -9.44 -9.14 26.16
CA THR A 161 -8.02 -9.14 25.80
C THR A 161 -7.55 -7.73 25.51
N GLY A 162 -6.29 -7.46 25.75
CA GLY A 162 -5.74 -6.16 25.46
C GLY A 162 -4.22 -6.14 25.44
N SER A 163 -3.68 -5.09 24.87
CA SER A 163 -2.24 -4.85 24.84
C SER A 163 -1.91 -3.36 24.87
N VAL A 164 -0.78 -3.03 25.45
CA VAL A 164 -0.17 -1.70 25.36
C VAL A 164 1.30 -1.87 25.03
N PHE A 165 1.78 -1.14 24.01
CA PHE A 165 3.17 -1.11 23.57
C PHE A 165 3.70 0.31 23.62
N ALA A 166 4.95 0.46 24.03
CA ALA A 166 5.64 1.74 24.11
C ALA A 166 7.06 1.63 23.52
N PRO A 167 7.23 1.83 22.19
CA PRO A 167 8.53 1.95 21.55
C PRO A 167 9.19 3.31 21.83
N PHE A 168 10.50 3.28 22.09
CA PHE A 168 11.36 4.44 22.21
C PHE A 168 12.61 4.22 21.37
N GLY A 169 13.10 5.26 20.70
CA GLY A 169 14.25 5.14 19.83
C GLY A 169 15.09 6.40 19.70
N ASN A 170 16.13 6.30 18.88
CA ASN A 170 16.90 7.48 18.48
C ASN A 170 16.03 8.46 17.68
N VAL A 171 16.56 9.65 17.40
CA VAL A 171 15.85 10.74 16.70
C VAL A 171 14.54 11.11 17.43
N GLY A 172 14.60 11.15 18.75
CA GLY A 172 13.47 11.53 19.61
C GLY A 172 12.22 10.65 19.46
N HIS A 173 12.33 9.44 18.87
CA HIS A 173 11.19 8.57 18.64
C HIS A 173 10.54 8.11 19.95
N LYS A 174 9.25 8.40 20.07
CA LYS A 174 8.39 8.01 21.19
C LYS A 174 7.04 7.61 20.63
N GLU A 175 6.56 6.43 21.04
CA GLU A 175 5.26 5.93 20.60
C GLU A 175 4.60 5.22 21.77
N VAL A 176 3.27 5.31 21.85
CA VAL A 176 2.43 4.49 22.72
C VAL A 176 1.23 4.04 21.92
N ARG A 177 0.95 2.73 21.91
CA ARG A 177 -0.23 2.13 21.30
C ARG A 177 -0.87 1.15 22.24
N GLY A 178 -2.19 1.07 22.21
CA GLY A 178 -2.91 0.06 22.96
C GLY A 178 -4.20 -0.33 22.27
N ASN A 179 -4.64 -1.53 22.57
CA ASN A 179 -5.96 -2.03 22.18
C ASN A 179 -6.57 -2.82 23.33
N VAL A 180 -7.88 -2.86 23.36
CA VAL A 180 -8.68 -3.71 24.23
C VAL A 180 -9.93 -4.15 23.50
N SER A 181 -10.29 -5.42 23.62
CA SER A 181 -11.55 -5.92 23.08
C SER A 181 -12.14 -7.01 23.97
N GLY A 182 -13.45 -7.15 23.97
CA GLY A 182 -14.13 -8.17 24.76
C GLY A 182 -15.64 -8.18 24.56
N PRO A 183 -16.31 -9.23 25.11
CA PRO A 183 -17.74 -9.41 24.97
C PRO A 183 -18.54 -8.43 25.81
N ILE A 184 -19.68 -7.97 25.27
CA ILE A 184 -20.76 -7.29 25.99
C ILE A 184 -22.02 -8.14 25.91
N GLY A 185 -22.04 -9.24 26.68
CA GLY A 185 -23.06 -10.29 26.59
C GLY A 185 -22.75 -11.33 25.52
N ASP A 186 -23.71 -12.21 25.26
CA ASP A 186 -23.52 -13.41 24.44
C ASP A 186 -23.54 -13.14 22.92
N ARG A 187 -23.97 -11.93 22.50
CA ARG A 187 -24.24 -11.62 21.10
C ARG A 187 -23.56 -10.37 20.59
N ALA A 188 -22.73 -9.75 21.41
CA ALA A 188 -22.01 -8.54 21.00
C ALA A 188 -20.64 -8.48 21.65
N ALA A 189 -19.70 -7.85 20.94
CA ALA A 189 -18.38 -7.52 21.45
C ALA A 189 -17.99 -6.10 20.99
N ILE A 190 -17.13 -5.48 21.76
CA ILE A 190 -16.56 -4.17 21.44
C ILE A 190 -15.05 -4.23 21.40
N GLY A 191 -14.46 -3.36 20.62
CA GLY A 191 -13.02 -3.17 20.53
C GLY A 191 -12.67 -1.69 20.48
N PHE A 192 -11.61 -1.31 21.17
CA PHE A 192 -11.02 0.02 21.13
C PHE A 192 -9.52 -0.10 20.93
N ALA A 193 -8.98 0.73 20.06
CA ALA A 193 -7.55 0.87 19.89
C ALA A 193 -7.20 2.35 19.76
N ALA A 194 -6.07 2.75 20.32
CA ALA A 194 -5.59 4.12 20.22
C ALA A 194 -4.06 4.16 20.29
N GLY A 195 -3.48 5.21 19.75
CA GLY A 195 -2.05 5.44 19.84
C GLY A 195 -1.66 6.87 19.55
N THR A 196 -0.43 7.17 19.92
CA THR A 196 0.26 8.41 19.55
C THR A 196 1.71 8.10 19.22
N GLN A 197 2.26 8.81 18.27
CA GLN A 197 3.69 8.72 17.93
C GLN A 197 4.26 10.11 17.72
N ARG A 198 5.53 10.26 18.08
CA ARG A 198 6.31 11.46 17.79
C ARG A 198 7.75 11.09 17.47
N ARG A 199 8.36 11.78 16.52
CA ARG A 199 9.81 11.77 16.27
C ARG A 199 10.29 13.12 15.76
N GLU A 200 11.54 13.44 15.99
CA GLU A 200 12.27 14.53 15.34
C GLU A 200 12.52 14.19 13.87
N GLY A 201 12.91 15.17 13.07
CA GLY A 201 13.26 14.98 11.67
C GLY A 201 14.57 14.18 11.50
N TYR A 202 14.75 13.62 10.32
CA TYR A 202 16.02 13.05 9.90
C TYR A 202 16.87 14.06 9.12
N THR A 203 16.22 15.02 8.46
CA THR A 203 16.83 15.96 7.54
C THR A 203 16.85 17.34 8.15
N MET A 204 18.05 17.88 8.31
CA MET A 204 18.29 19.20 8.87
C MET A 204 18.33 20.27 7.76
N ASN A 205 17.65 21.38 7.98
CA ASN A 205 17.81 22.58 7.18
C ASN A 205 19.10 23.32 7.60
N ALA A 206 20.06 23.43 6.70
CA ALA A 206 21.35 24.07 6.98
C ALA A 206 21.28 25.57 7.20
N ILE A 207 20.20 26.25 6.81
CA ILE A 207 19.99 27.69 6.98
C ILE A 207 19.48 27.99 8.38
N THR A 208 18.48 27.26 8.85
CA THR A 208 17.81 27.52 10.14
C THR A 208 18.36 26.66 11.28
N GLY A 209 18.94 25.49 10.94
CA GLY A 209 19.39 24.49 11.93
C GLY A 209 18.28 23.58 12.44
N ASN A 210 17.04 23.71 11.96
CA ASN A 210 15.90 22.91 12.36
C ASN A 210 15.80 21.60 11.54
N ASP A 211 15.10 20.62 12.10
CA ASP A 211 14.74 19.39 11.39
C ASP A 211 13.42 19.57 10.64
N LEU A 212 13.37 19.17 9.38
CA LEU A 212 12.21 19.38 8.50
C LEU A 212 11.14 18.30 8.62
N ASP A 213 11.52 17.03 8.53
CA ASP A 213 10.59 15.91 8.38
C ASP A 213 10.19 15.26 9.72
N TRP A 214 9.97 16.06 10.76
CA TRP A 214 9.48 15.57 12.03
C TRP A 214 8.05 15.02 11.91
N ARG A 215 7.66 14.12 12.81
CA ARG A 215 6.32 13.50 12.79
C ARG A 215 5.66 13.58 14.17
N ASP A 216 4.37 13.90 14.15
CA ASP A 216 3.50 13.86 15.32
C ASP A 216 2.11 13.34 14.87
N GLY A 217 1.65 12.25 15.46
CA GLY A 217 0.40 11.61 15.05
C GLY A 217 -0.36 11.04 16.24
N THR A 218 -1.68 11.14 16.16
CA THR A 218 -2.63 10.48 17.06
C THR A 218 -3.66 9.72 16.26
N PHE A 219 -4.04 8.54 16.73
CA PHE A 219 -4.97 7.67 16.02
C PHE A 219 -5.84 6.90 17.01
N ALA A 220 -7.08 6.66 16.62
CA ALA A 220 -8.06 5.92 17.41
C ALA A 220 -8.98 5.10 16.51
N LYS A 221 -9.40 3.93 16.99
CA LYS A 221 -10.38 3.07 16.33
C LYS A 221 -11.32 2.50 17.39
N ALA A 222 -12.61 2.51 17.09
CA ALA A 222 -13.64 1.87 17.87
C ALA A 222 -14.43 0.93 16.98
N GLN A 223 -14.81 -0.22 17.50
CA GLN A 223 -15.62 -1.18 16.74
C GLN A 223 -16.62 -1.91 17.63
N VAL A 224 -17.75 -2.24 17.01
CA VAL A 224 -18.82 -3.02 17.63
C VAL A 224 -19.14 -4.18 16.70
N LEU A 225 -19.07 -5.39 17.22
CA LEU A 225 -19.49 -6.62 16.55
C LEU A 225 -20.81 -7.06 17.17
N MET A 226 -21.80 -7.38 16.34
CA MET A 226 -23.11 -7.86 16.75
C MET A 226 -23.44 -9.17 16.03
N LEU A 227 -23.88 -10.15 16.78
CA LEU A 227 -24.32 -11.47 16.30
C LEU A 227 -25.78 -11.70 16.76
N PRO A 228 -26.77 -11.07 16.14
CA PRO A 228 -28.17 -11.15 16.57
C PRO A 228 -28.68 -12.59 16.65
N ASN A 229 -28.19 -13.43 15.73
CA ASN A 229 -28.40 -14.89 15.71
C ASN A 229 -27.24 -15.56 14.93
N ALA A 230 -27.33 -16.89 14.77
CA ALA A 230 -26.29 -17.67 14.08
C ALA A 230 -26.09 -17.31 12.59
N ASN A 231 -27.04 -16.64 11.98
CA ASN A 231 -27.05 -16.36 10.54
C ASN A 231 -26.74 -14.89 10.19
N TRP A 232 -26.71 -14.01 11.17
CA TRP A 232 -26.51 -12.58 10.94
C TRP A 232 -25.34 -12.05 11.75
N GLU A 233 -24.50 -11.31 11.09
CA GLU A 233 -23.40 -10.54 11.67
C GLU A 233 -23.48 -9.08 11.20
N GLY A 234 -23.41 -8.16 12.14
CA GLY A 234 -23.24 -6.72 11.89
C GLY A 234 -21.95 -6.24 12.53
N ARG A 235 -21.17 -5.45 11.81
CA ARG A 235 -19.96 -4.83 12.33
C ARG A 235 -19.93 -3.35 12.00
N PHE A 236 -19.79 -2.52 13.00
CA PHE A 236 -19.56 -1.10 12.86
C PHE A 236 -18.15 -0.77 13.30
N ILE A 237 -17.42 0.01 12.48
CA ILE A 237 -16.03 0.43 12.74
C ILE A 237 -15.97 1.94 12.51
N TYR A 238 -15.42 2.68 13.47
CA TYR A 238 -15.06 4.07 13.29
C TYR A 238 -13.55 4.22 13.54
N ALA A 239 -12.86 4.92 12.65
CA ALA A 239 -11.44 5.24 12.81
C ALA A 239 -11.18 6.73 12.58
N HIS A 240 -10.27 7.26 13.37
CA HIS A 240 -9.78 8.64 13.29
C HIS A 240 -8.26 8.64 13.31
N GLU A 241 -7.67 9.40 12.40
CA GLU A 241 -6.22 9.64 12.35
C GLU A 241 -5.98 11.15 12.20
N ARG A 242 -5.10 11.68 13.03
CA ARG A 242 -4.66 13.07 12.98
C ARG A 242 -3.13 13.10 12.93
N ASN A 243 -2.58 13.66 11.87
CA ASN A 243 -1.16 13.87 11.69
C ASN A 243 -0.85 15.37 11.64
N ARG A 244 0.22 15.75 12.34
CA ARG A 244 0.85 17.06 12.28
C ARG A 244 2.32 16.77 12.06
N ASP A 245 2.75 16.92 10.83
CA ASP A 245 4.09 16.53 10.40
C ASP A 245 4.86 17.75 9.90
N GLY A 246 6.18 17.65 9.84
CA GLY A 246 7.03 18.62 9.19
C GLY A 246 6.87 18.59 7.67
N ASP A 247 7.67 19.40 7.01
CA ASP A 247 7.67 19.57 5.56
C ASP A 247 8.31 18.39 4.83
N TYR A 248 8.16 18.34 3.51
CA TYR A 248 8.91 17.46 2.63
C TYR A 248 10.42 17.69 2.80
N ALA A 249 11.20 16.63 2.92
CA ALA A 249 12.66 16.73 3.04
C ALA A 249 13.37 16.83 1.66
N LEU A 250 12.68 17.36 0.65
CA LEU A 250 13.18 17.49 -0.72
C LEU A 250 14.37 18.44 -0.78
N GLY A 251 15.38 18.11 -1.57
CA GLY A 251 16.52 18.94 -1.90
C GLY A 251 17.12 18.54 -3.23
N ASP A 252 18.02 19.36 -3.78
CA ASP A 252 18.74 19.02 -5.01
C ASP A 252 19.38 17.64 -4.92
N LEU A 253 19.12 16.77 -5.91
CA LEU A 253 19.48 15.35 -5.89
C LEU A 253 20.98 15.11 -5.70
N ASP A 254 21.82 15.90 -6.39
CA ASP A 254 23.26 15.72 -6.28
C ASP A 254 23.78 16.26 -4.92
N ALA A 255 23.18 17.33 -4.41
CA ALA A 255 23.50 17.89 -3.09
C ALA A 255 23.15 16.92 -1.94
N ILE A 256 21.96 16.32 -1.94
CA ILE A 256 21.58 15.35 -0.89
C ILE A 256 22.38 14.04 -0.97
N ARG A 257 22.83 13.63 -2.15
CA ARG A 257 23.74 12.48 -2.31
C ARG A 257 25.14 12.78 -1.76
N ALA A 258 25.63 14.01 -1.97
CA ALA A 258 26.93 14.45 -1.43
C ALA A 258 26.88 14.69 0.07
N SER A 259 25.80 15.27 0.59
CA SER A 259 25.59 15.60 1.99
C SER A 259 24.24 15.05 2.50
N PRO A 260 24.13 13.75 2.77
CA PRO A 260 22.88 13.12 3.17
C PRO A 260 22.25 13.75 4.41
N PHE A 261 20.93 13.86 4.40
CA PHE A 261 20.12 14.41 5.49
C PHE A 261 20.41 15.90 5.78
N ARG A 262 20.81 16.64 4.76
CA ARG A 262 20.99 18.10 4.82
C ARG A 262 20.43 18.73 3.56
N VAL A 263 19.61 19.75 3.74
CA VAL A 263 19.08 20.60 2.69
C VAL A 263 19.30 22.07 3.08
N ALA A 264 19.19 22.98 2.16
CA ALA A 264 19.31 24.42 2.43
C ALA A 264 18.10 25.14 1.81
N ARG A 265 17.23 25.68 2.66
CA ARG A 265 15.99 26.38 2.27
C ARG A 265 15.78 27.60 3.15
N ASP A 266 15.15 28.63 2.59
CA ASP A 266 14.76 29.81 3.33
C ASP A 266 13.41 29.69 4.03
N PHE A 267 12.54 28.77 3.57
CA PHE A 267 11.22 28.50 4.15
C PHE A 267 11.11 27.07 4.71
N GLU A 268 10.43 26.92 5.84
CA GLU A 268 10.11 25.65 6.47
C GLU A 268 8.59 25.53 6.60
N GLY A 269 8.07 24.51 5.98
CA GLY A 269 6.64 24.25 5.97
C GLY A 269 6.20 23.20 6.97
N PHE A 270 5.02 22.65 6.69
CA PHE A 270 4.39 21.58 7.46
C PHE A 270 3.40 20.80 6.60
N THR A 271 3.00 19.62 7.06
CA THR A 271 1.92 18.83 6.46
C THR A 271 0.98 18.35 7.55
N ASN A 272 -0.24 18.84 7.55
CA ASN A 272 -1.33 18.40 8.41
C ASN A 272 -2.26 17.48 7.64
N ARG A 273 -2.72 16.38 8.27
CA ARG A 273 -3.71 15.47 7.69
C ARG A 273 -4.64 14.97 8.78
N ASP A 274 -5.94 15.05 8.54
CA ASP A 274 -6.97 14.45 9.36
C ASP A 274 -7.81 13.49 8.50
N ILE A 275 -8.00 12.25 8.97
CA ILE A 275 -8.83 11.22 8.32
C ILE A 275 -9.87 10.74 9.29
N ASN A 276 -11.11 10.66 8.86
CA ASN A 276 -12.22 10.04 9.59
C ASN A 276 -12.90 9.03 8.67
N SER A 277 -13.10 7.82 9.17
CA SER A 277 -13.80 6.78 8.43
C SER A 277 -14.84 6.10 9.31
N ALA A 278 -15.98 5.78 8.72
CA ALA A 278 -17.00 4.95 9.33
C ALA A 278 -17.39 3.85 8.36
N THR A 279 -17.33 2.61 8.82
CA THR A 279 -17.65 1.42 8.04
C THR A 279 -18.75 0.64 8.73
N PHE A 280 -19.76 0.21 7.97
CA PHE A 280 -20.77 -0.71 8.43
C PHE A 280 -20.84 -1.91 7.51
N ASN A 281 -20.47 -3.09 8.03
CA ASN A 281 -20.59 -4.36 7.34
C ASN A 281 -21.77 -5.13 7.92
N LEU A 282 -22.62 -5.65 7.04
CA LEU A 282 -23.73 -6.53 7.39
C LEU A 282 -23.62 -7.80 6.56
N ARG A 283 -23.59 -8.96 7.22
CA ARG A 283 -23.54 -10.26 6.56
C ARG A 283 -24.68 -11.15 7.06
N GLY A 284 -25.41 -11.71 6.11
CA GLY A 284 -26.44 -12.71 6.35
C GLY A 284 -26.11 -14.02 5.63
N THR A 285 -26.18 -15.16 6.34
CA THR A 285 -25.93 -16.48 5.75
C THR A 285 -27.21 -17.29 5.79
N GLY A 286 -27.73 -17.63 4.62
CA GLY A 286 -28.89 -18.52 4.45
C GLY A 286 -28.48 -19.89 3.94
N GLN A 287 -29.46 -20.81 3.85
CA GLN A 287 -29.24 -22.13 3.27
C GLN A 287 -29.08 -22.07 1.74
N THR A 288 -29.68 -21.08 1.09
CA THR A 288 -29.71 -20.97 -0.36
C THR A 288 -28.74 -19.90 -0.86
N PHE A 289 -28.56 -18.81 -0.15
CA PHE A 289 -27.65 -17.72 -0.52
C PHE A 289 -27.13 -17.00 0.73
N ALA A 290 -25.99 -16.34 0.59
CA ALA A 290 -25.48 -15.35 1.52
C ALA A 290 -25.70 -13.95 0.94
N ILE A 291 -25.93 -12.97 1.79
CA ILE A 291 -25.99 -11.55 1.43
C ILE A 291 -24.95 -10.78 2.26
N GLU A 292 -24.31 -9.82 1.64
CA GLU A 292 -23.36 -8.93 2.29
C GLU A 292 -23.61 -7.49 1.84
N SER A 293 -23.52 -6.56 2.78
CA SER A 293 -23.64 -5.13 2.52
C SER A 293 -22.47 -4.42 3.21
N ASN A 294 -21.71 -3.63 2.45
CA ASN A 294 -20.61 -2.82 2.93
C ASN A 294 -20.91 -1.35 2.65
N THR A 295 -21.07 -0.58 3.72
CA THR A 295 -21.31 0.88 3.65
C THR A 295 -20.08 1.58 4.19
N GLY A 296 -19.53 2.52 3.43
CA GLY A 296 -18.36 3.31 3.79
C GLY A 296 -18.61 4.81 3.72
N LEU A 297 -18.14 5.52 4.74
CA LEU A 297 -18.03 6.97 4.77
C LEU A 297 -16.57 7.30 5.07
N VAL A 298 -15.89 8.02 4.19
CA VAL A 298 -14.53 8.50 4.39
C VAL A 298 -14.51 10.01 4.19
N ARG A 299 -13.90 10.72 5.13
CA ARG A 299 -13.62 12.14 5.00
C ARG A 299 -12.18 12.39 5.41
N TRP A 300 -11.45 13.06 4.56
CA TRP A 300 -10.12 13.54 4.92
C TRP A 300 -9.96 15.01 4.51
N ASN A 301 -9.05 15.67 5.20
CA ASN A 301 -8.54 16.99 4.83
C ASN A 301 -7.05 17.06 5.09
N THR A 302 -6.37 17.82 4.24
CA THR A 302 -4.95 18.17 4.40
C THR A 302 -4.77 19.67 4.30
N GLU A 303 -3.81 20.17 5.05
CA GLU A 303 -3.32 21.53 4.99
C GLU A 303 -1.80 21.46 4.97
N ASP A 304 -1.16 21.97 3.96
CA ASP A 304 0.29 21.94 3.87
C ASP A 304 0.87 23.27 3.38
N ALA A 305 2.07 23.56 3.85
CA ALA A 305 2.91 24.64 3.35
C ALA A 305 4.29 24.08 3.06
N THR A 306 4.93 24.53 1.99
CA THR A 306 6.28 24.11 1.59
C THR A 306 7.03 25.21 0.89
N ASP A 307 8.35 25.15 0.98
CA ASP A 307 9.26 25.85 0.07
C ASP A 307 9.10 25.26 -1.34
N LEU A 308 8.55 26.03 -2.26
CA LEU A 308 8.27 25.53 -3.61
C LEU A 308 9.51 25.48 -4.49
N ASP A 309 10.52 26.31 -4.25
CA ASP A 309 11.75 26.29 -5.05
C ASP A 309 12.84 25.37 -4.49
N TYR A 310 12.71 24.92 -3.24
CA TYR A 310 13.65 24.04 -2.52
C TYR A 310 15.09 24.56 -2.51
N THR A 311 15.28 25.90 -2.48
CA THR A 311 16.59 26.57 -2.49
C THR A 311 16.73 27.51 -1.29
N PRO A 312 17.92 28.05 -1.02
CA PRO A 312 18.11 29.11 -0.01
C PRO A 312 17.58 30.49 -0.42
N LEU A 313 17.03 30.63 -1.62
CA LEU A 313 16.58 31.91 -2.17
C LEU A 313 15.06 32.04 -1.97
N PRO A 314 14.55 33.21 -1.54
CA PRO A 314 13.12 33.39 -1.32
C PRO A 314 12.36 33.60 -2.66
N LEU A 315 12.31 32.56 -3.49
CA LEU A 315 11.71 32.64 -4.82
C LEU A 315 10.25 32.26 -4.83
N ALA A 316 9.88 31.16 -4.18
CA ALA A 316 8.52 30.65 -4.23
C ALA A 316 8.16 29.80 -2.99
N THR A 317 6.97 30.04 -2.45
CA THR A 317 6.35 29.19 -1.44
C THR A 317 4.98 28.71 -1.90
N ARG A 318 4.49 27.60 -1.34
CA ARG A 318 3.17 27.07 -1.62
C ARG A 318 2.43 26.77 -0.33
N THR A 319 1.16 27.16 -0.27
CA THR A 319 0.18 26.61 0.66
C THR A 319 -0.85 25.80 -0.13
N ASN A 320 -1.40 24.75 0.45
CA ASN A 320 -2.36 23.87 -0.24
C ASN A 320 -3.32 23.27 0.76
N ASP A 321 -4.59 23.54 0.57
CA ASP A 321 -5.70 22.98 1.33
C ASP A 321 -6.47 22.00 0.44
N GLU A 322 -6.68 20.78 0.93
CA GLU A 322 -7.48 19.76 0.23
C GLU A 322 -8.50 19.14 1.18
N ALA A 323 -9.65 18.84 0.65
CA ALA A 323 -10.72 18.12 1.35
C ALA A 323 -11.38 17.10 0.42
N ASP A 324 -11.83 15.99 0.99
CA ASP A 324 -12.55 14.95 0.26
C ASP A 324 -13.61 14.32 1.15
N ARG A 325 -14.74 14.02 0.54
CA ARG A 325 -15.86 13.32 1.17
C ARG A 325 -16.29 12.19 0.26
N GLN A 326 -16.22 10.99 0.75
CA GLN A 326 -16.56 9.79 0.03
C GLN A 326 -17.69 9.04 0.72
N PHE A 327 -18.68 8.60 -0.07
CA PHE A 327 -19.66 7.59 0.30
C PHE A 327 -19.54 6.40 -0.64
N THR A 328 -19.57 5.17 -0.09
CA THR A 328 -19.60 3.94 -0.88
C THR A 328 -20.61 2.98 -0.31
N GLN A 329 -21.32 2.27 -1.19
CA GLN A 329 -22.28 1.23 -0.85
C GLN A 329 -22.10 0.05 -1.80
N GLU A 330 -21.77 -1.12 -1.25
CA GLU A 330 -21.79 -2.38 -1.98
C GLU A 330 -22.88 -3.29 -1.40
N ILE A 331 -23.64 -3.94 -2.26
CA ILE A 331 -24.56 -5.02 -1.90
C ILE A 331 -24.21 -6.22 -2.77
N ARG A 332 -23.97 -7.36 -2.16
CA ARG A 332 -23.58 -8.59 -2.82
C ARG A 332 -24.44 -9.76 -2.36
N ILE A 333 -24.77 -10.63 -3.30
CA ILE A 333 -25.43 -11.90 -3.06
C ILE A 333 -24.50 -13.00 -3.61
N ALA A 334 -24.32 -14.07 -2.84
CA ALA A 334 -23.45 -15.17 -3.22
C ALA A 334 -24.10 -16.52 -2.89
N SER A 335 -23.61 -17.58 -3.52
CA SER A 335 -23.89 -18.95 -3.10
C SER A 335 -23.41 -19.17 -1.65
N PRO A 336 -24.01 -20.11 -0.88
CA PRO A 336 -23.55 -20.38 0.47
C PRO A 336 -22.08 -20.82 0.46
N GLU A 337 -21.29 -20.31 1.38
CA GLU A 337 -19.84 -20.51 1.46
C GLU A 337 -19.44 -22.01 1.51
N ASN A 338 -20.15 -22.79 2.30
CA ASN A 338 -19.86 -24.22 2.55
C ASN A 338 -20.81 -25.18 1.82
N ALA A 339 -21.66 -24.67 0.94
CA ALA A 339 -22.66 -25.50 0.23
C ALA A 339 -22.80 -25.03 -1.23
N PRO A 340 -21.80 -25.30 -2.09
CA PRO A 340 -21.92 -24.98 -3.51
C PRO A 340 -23.09 -25.74 -4.13
N TYR A 341 -23.73 -25.13 -5.13
CA TYR A 341 -24.85 -25.79 -5.80
C TYR A 341 -24.35 -26.98 -6.64
N GLN A 342 -24.98 -28.14 -6.44
CA GLN A 342 -24.76 -29.30 -7.29
C GLN A 342 -25.53 -29.14 -8.60
N LEU A 343 -24.84 -29.02 -9.73
CA LEU A 343 -25.47 -28.95 -11.04
C LEU A 343 -25.74 -30.35 -11.62
N ARG A 344 -24.78 -31.26 -11.45
CA ARG A 344 -24.83 -32.66 -11.82
C ARG A 344 -23.76 -33.45 -11.06
N ASP A 345 -23.75 -34.76 -11.16
CA ASP A 345 -22.72 -35.59 -10.53
C ASP A 345 -21.32 -35.12 -10.92
N GLY A 346 -20.49 -34.81 -9.93
CA GLY A 346 -19.13 -34.35 -10.09
C GLY A 346 -18.99 -32.88 -10.57
N VAL A 347 -20.08 -32.08 -10.63
CA VAL A 347 -20.01 -30.68 -11.01
C VAL A 347 -20.76 -29.80 -10.03
N THR A 348 -20.03 -28.93 -9.34
CA THR A 348 -20.60 -27.91 -8.45
C THR A 348 -20.36 -26.50 -8.98
N VAL A 349 -21.16 -25.55 -8.56
CA VAL A 349 -20.98 -24.13 -8.87
C VAL A 349 -21.07 -23.27 -7.61
N LYS A 350 -20.12 -22.34 -7.51
CA LYS A 350 -20.18 -21.17 -6.63
C LYS A 350 -20.37 -19.95 -7.51
N TRP A 351 -21.15 -18.98 -7.03
CA TRP A 351 -21.36 -17.74 -7.76
C TRP A 351 -21.54 -16.59 -6.78
N GLN A 352 -21.23 -15.38 -7.24
CA GLN A 352 -21.53 -14.14 -6.57
C GLN A 352 -21.93 -13.08 -7.61
N ALA A 353 -22.80 -12.15 -7.20
CA ALA A 353 -23.18 -11.00 -8.00
C ALA A 353 -23.44 -9.82 -7.07
N GLY A 354 -23.18 -8.62 -7.53
CA GLY A 354 -23.35 -7.44 -6.70
C GLY A 354 -23.46 -6.16 -7.48
N VAL A 355 -23.80 -5.13 -6.75
CA VAL A 355 -23.86 -3.73 -7.18
C VAL A 355 -23.04 -2.90 -6.20
N GLU A 356 -22.26 -1.97 -6.73
CA GLU A 356 -21.50 -0.99 -5.99
C GLU A 356 -21.90 0.41 -6.49
N TYR A 357 -22.06 1.33 -5.56
CA TYR A 357 -22.26 2.75 -5.82
C TYR A 357 -21.25 3.55 -5.03
N PHE A 358 -20.69 4.59 -5.64
CA PHE A 358 -19.88 5.57 -4.92
C PHE A 358 -20.25 7.00 -5.34
N ASN A 359 -19.97 7.91 -4.41
CA ASN A 359 -19.97 9.36 -4.64
C ASN A 359 -18.78 9.94 -3.90
N GLN A 360 -18.06 10.86 -4.55
CA GLN A 360 -16.87 11.51 -4.01
C GLN A 360 -16.90 12.99 -4.40
N ALA A 361 -16.72 13.87 -3.42
CA ALA A 361 -16.60 15.31 -3.61
C ALA A 361 -15.19 15.73 -3.13
N TYR A 362 -14.38 16.23 -4.05
CA TYR A 362 -13.02 16.69 -3.80
C TYR A 362 -12.90 18.19 -4.03
N GLU A 363 -12.26 18.88 -3.09
CA GLU A 363 -11.99 20.30 -3.13
C GLU A 363 -10.48 20.55 -2.91
N GLN A 364 -9.90 21.51 -3.67
CA GLN A 364 -8.51 21.94 -3.49
C GLN A 364 -8.39 23.44 -3.68
N ASP A 365 -7.62 24.10 -2.82
CA ASP A 365 -7.14 25.48 -3.01
C ASP A 365 -5.63 25.53 -2.72
N ALA A 366 -4.85 25.77 -3.75
CA ALA A 366 -3.40 25.89 -3.67
C ALA A 366 -2.95 27.27 -4.12
N VAL A 367 -2.16 27.93 -3.28
CA VAL A 367 -1.62 29.26 -3.52
C VAL A 367 -0.10 29.19 -3.62
N ASN A 368 0.42 29.48 -4.81
CA ASN A 368 1.86 29.63 -5.03
C ASN A 368 2.22 31.12 -4.93
N THR A 369 2.93 31.50 -3.87
CA THR A 369 3.42 32.87 -3.69
C THR A 369 4.78 32.99 -4.34
N LEU A 370 4.86 33.76 -5.41
CA LEU A 370 6.04 33.96 -6.24
C LEU A 370 6.66 35.33 -5.97
N SER A 371 7.95 35.38 -5.76
CA SER A 371 8.71 36.65 -5.60
C SER A 371 8.76 37.48 -6.90
N PRO A 372 9.10 38.76 -6.82
CA PRO A 372 9.26 39.60 -8.01
C PRO A 372 10.12 38.95 -9.08
N PHE A 373 9.73 39.05 -10.35
CA PHE A 373 10.41 38.53 -11.53
C PHE A 373 10.41 36.98 -11.69
N VAL A 374 9.91 36.23 -10.74
CA VAL A 374 9.87 34.75 -10.83
C VAL A 374 8.85 34.28 -11.88
N LEU A 375 7.63 34.84 -11.87
CA LEU A 375 6.61 34.47 -12.85
C LEU A 375 6.98 35.00 -14.26
N SER A 376 7.49 36.23 -14.34
CA SER A 376 7.93 36.84 -15.61
C SER A 376 8.89 37.99 -15.32
N PRO A 377 9.93 38.21 -16.16
CA PRO A 377 10.82 39.37 -16.05
C PRO A 377 10.11 40.74 -16.12
N GLN A 378 8.87 40.80 -16.60
CA GLN A 378 8.07 42.02 -16.70
C GLN A 378 7.23 42.27 -15.44
N ILE A 379 7.23 41.37 -14.45
CA ILE A 379 6.44 41.49 -13.22
C ILE A 379 7.36 41.77 -12.03
N PRO A 380 7.58 43.06 -11.66
CA PRO A 380 8.54 43.44 -10.62
C PRO A 380 7.94 43.46 -9.19
N PHE A 381 6.88 42.74 -8.96
CA PHE A 381 6.17 42.63 -7.67
C PHE A 381 5.82 41.19 -7.35
N PRO A 382 5.57 40.84 -6.08
CA PRO A 382 5.16 39.51 -5.70
C PRO A 382 3.78 39.18 -6.26
N VAL A 383 3.55 37.93 -6.61
CA VAL A 383 2.27 37.40 -7.12
C VAL A 383 1.85 36.19 -6.35
N ALA A 384 0.63 36.16 -5.84
CA ALA A 384 -0.04 34.95 -5.39
C ALA A 384 -0.81 34.36 -6.57
N MET A 385 -0.44 33.15 -6.98
CA MET A 385 -1.13 32.39 -8.02
C MET A 385 -1.94 31.30 -7.38
N HIS A 386 -3.27 31.44 -7.45
CA HIS A 386 -4.21 30.38 -7.05
C HIS A 386 -4.33 29.38 -8.18
N SER A 387 -3.58 28.30 -8.08
CA SER A 387 -3.55 27.20 -9.06
C SER A 387 -2.90 25.96 -8.46
N PRO A 388 -3.65 24.85 -8.31
CA PRO A 388 -5.07 24.72 -8.64
C PRO A 388 -6.00 25.32 -7.59
N GLN A 389 -7.16 25.81 -8.02
CA GLN A 389 -8.37 25.89 -7.24
C GLN A 389 -9.42 25.02 -7.95
N ALA A 390 -9.84 23.93 -7.31
CA ALA A 390 -10.61 22.88 -7.96
C ALA A 390 -11.75 22.38 -7.08
N GLU A 391 -12.89 22.15 -7.70
CA GLU A 391 -14.02 21.39 -7.16
C GLU A 391 -14.31 20.26 -8.15
N ILE A 392 -14.22 18.98 -7.71
CA ILE A 392 -14.42 17.80 -8.57
C ILE A 392 -15.39 16.84 -7.87
N ASP A 393 -16.53 16.60 -8.50
CA ASP A 393 -17.53 15.65 -8.07
C ASP A 393 -17.52 14.41 -8.94
N ASN A 394 -17.32 13.25 -8.33
CA ASN A 394 -17.32 11.95 -9.02
C ASN A 394 -18.45 11.08 -8.48
N ALA A 395 -19.16 10.40 -9.36
CA ALA A 395 -20.14 9.39 -8.98
C ALA A 395 -20.09 8.21 -9.94
N GLY A 396 -20.38 7.01 -9.45
CA GLY A 396 -20.40 5.84 -10.31
C GLY A 396 -21.17 4.68 -9.74
N ILE A 397 -21.53 3.77 -10.66
CA ILE A 397 -22.21 2.52 -10.36
C ILE A 397 -21.50 1.38 -11.09
N GLY A 398 -21.23 0.27 -10.37
CA GLY A 398 -20.66 -0.95 -10.90
C GLY A 398 -21.61 -2.12 -10.69
N LEU A 399 -21.79 -2.94 -11.73
CA LEU A 399 -22.55 -4.19 -11.68
C LEU A 399 -21.59 -5.33 -11.97
N PHE A 400 -21.51 -6.33 -11.10
CA PHE A 400 -20.58 -7.43 -11.30
C PHE A 400 -21.19 -8.80 -11.01
N GLY A 401 -20.62 -9.82 -11.65
CA GLY A 401 -20.95 -11.21 -11.41
C GLY A 401 -19.78 -12.11 -11.70
N ARG A 402 -19.64 -13.18 -10.91
CA ARG A 402 -18.60 -14.22 -11.07
C ARG A 402 -19.17 -15.58 -10.74
N GLY A 403 -18.76 -16.58 -11.52
CA GLY A 403 -19.11 -17.99 -11.27
C GLY A 403 -17.87 -18.87 -11.36
N THR A 404 -17.75 -19.83 -10.44
CA THR A 404 -16.70 -20.85 -10.46
C THR A 404 -17.35 -22.22 -10.52
N PHE A 405 -17.05 -22.98 -11.57
CA PHE A 405 -17.48 -24.35 -11.80
C PHE A 405 -16.37 -25.30 -11.35
N THR A 406 -16.64 -26.14 -10.37
CA THR A 406 -15.70 -27.16 -9.90
C THR A 406 -16.09 -28.51 -10.45
N VAL A 407 -15.18 -29.15 -11.20
CA VAL A 407 -15.37 -30.45 -11.84
C VAL A 407 -14.54 -31.50 -11.11
N ASN A 408 -15.24 -32.56 -10.65
CA ASN A 408 -14.65 -33.70 -9.92
C ASN A 408 -13.74 -33.29 -8.74
N ASP A 409 -14.07 -32.19 -8.07
CA ASP A 409 -13.32 -31.61 -6.95
C ASP A 409 -11.85 -31.25 -7.29
N ARG A 410 -11.50 -31.20 -8.59
CA ARG A 410 -10.11 -31.00 -9.07
C ARG A 410 -9.89 -29.82 -9.99
N ILE A 411 -10.85 -29.54 -10.84
CA ILE A 411 -10.73 -28.48 -11.84
C ILE A 411 -11.70 -27.36 -11.50
N ASP A 412 -11.21 -26.17 -11.27
CA ASP A 412 -12.00 -24.96 -11.11
C ASP A 412 -11.92 -24.13 -12.40
N LEU A 413 -13.06 -23.78 -12.94
CA LEU A 413 -13.20 -22.87 -14.09
C LEU A 413 -14.00 -21.67 -13.65
N THR A 414 -13.36 -20.51 -13.64
CA THR A 414 -13.95 -19.26 -13.19
C THR A 414 -14.14 -18.30 -14.37
N ALA A 415 -15.32 -17.68 -14.44
CA ALA A 415 -15.60 -16.55 -15.31
C ALA A 415 -16.24 -15.42 -14.50
N GLY A 416 -15.80 -14.20 -14.73
CA GLY A 416 -16.31 -12.99 -14.10
C GLY A 416 -16.46 -11.88 -15.13
N LEU A 417 -17.41 -11.00 -14.86
CA LEU A 417 -17.67 -9.81 -15.67
C LEU A 417 -18.14 -8.68 -14.77
N ARG A 418 -17.65 -7.47 -15.04
CA ARG A 418 -18.14 -6.25 -14.42
C ARG A 418 -18.39 -5.20 -15.48
N PHE A 419 -19.42 -4.40 -15.25
CA PHE A 419 -19.72 -3.18 -15.97
C PHE A 419 -19.68 -2.01 -14.98
N ASP A 420 -18.92 -0.97 -15.29
CA ASP A 420 -18.84 0.27 -14.56
C ASP A 420 -19.35 1.43 -15.44
N HIS A 421 -20.05 2.38 -14.83
CA HIS A 421 -20.38 3.66 -15.42
C HIS A 421 -20.12 4.76 -14.38
N GLU A 422 -19.34 5.76 -14.79
CA GLU A 422 -18.89 6.85 -13.92
C GLU A 422 -19.11 8.19 -14.60
N SER A 423 -19.43 9.21 -13.80
CA SER A 423 -19.46 10.62 -14.19
C SER A 423 -18.51 11.43 -13.31
N SER A 424 -17.93 12.45 -13.90
CA SER A 424 -17.06 13.41 -13.22
C SER A 424 -17.41 14.82 -13.69
N ASP A 425 -17.73 15.69 -12.76
CA ASP A 425 -18.00 17.10 -12.97
C ASP A 425 -16.91 17.93 -12.31
N ALA A 426 -16.37 18.94 -12.99
CA ALA A 426 -15.28 19.73 -12.47
C ALA A 426 -15.45 21.24 -12.71
N VAL A 427 -15.06 22.02 -11.71
CA VAL A 427 -14.84 23.47 -11.84
C VAL A 427 -13.40 23.74 -11.44
N LEU A 428 -12.58 24.13 -12.43
CA LEU A 428 -11.15 24.36 -12.28
C LEU A 428 -10.86 25.84 -12.48
N ARG A 429 -10.13 26.47 -11.56
CA ARG A 429 -9.85 27.90 -11.59
C ARG A 429 -8.34 28.15 -11.45
N THR A 430 -7.85 29.12 -12.20
CA THR A 430 -6.54 29.75 -12.01
C THR A 430 -6.72 31.25 -12.04
N PHE A 431 -6.24 31.95 -11.01
CA PHE A 431 -6.27 33.40 -10.95
C PHE A 431 -5.07 33.96 -10.17
N PHE A 432 -4.84 35.23 -10.24
CA PHE A 432 -3.67 35.89 -9.68
C PHE A 432 -4.06 37.09 -8.77
N GLU A 433 -3.27 37.29 -7.73
CA GLU A 433 -3.33 38.45 -6.85
C GLU A 433 -1.94 39.13 -6.77
N PRO A 434 -1.81 40.38 -7.25
CA PRO A 434 -2.81 41.20 -7.96
C PRO A 434 -3.22 40.57 -9.30
N ALA A 435 -4.42 40.90 -9.79
CA ALA A 435 -4.98 40.36 -11.03
C ALA A 435 -4.04 40.55 -12.23
N LEU A 436 -3.76 39.50 -12.96
CA LEU A 436 -2.91 39.46 -14.14
C LEU A 436 -3.65 38.80 -15.31
N PRO A 437 -3.23 39.02 -16.58
CA PRO A 437 -3.70 38.21 -17.70
C PRO A 437 -3.40 36.73 -17.50
N GLY A 438 -4.33 35.85 -17.92
CA GLY A 438 -4.17 34.39 -17.80
C GLY A 438 -5.06 33.77 -16.73
N GLU A 439 -5.98 34.52 -16.13
CA GLU A 439 -7.07 33.94 -15.33
C GLU A 439 -7.92 33.02 -16.20
N ASN A 440 -8.24 31.86 -15.66
CA ASN A 440 -9.01 30.84 -16.36
C ASN A 440 -10.02 30.17 -15.41
N VAL A 441 -11.22 29.93 -15.92
CA VAL A 441 -12.24 29.11 -15.26
C VAL A 441 -12.75 28.10 -16.27
N VAL A 442 -12.57 26.83 -15.97
CA VAL A 442 -13.05 25.72 -16.79
C VAL A 442 -14.14 25.00 -16.02
N THR A 443 -15.34 24.86 -16.62
CA THR A 443 -16.37 23.95 -16.16
C THR A 443 -16.48 22.85 -17.19
N ALA A 444 -16.32 21.60 -16.77
CA ALA A 444 -16.28 20.46 -17.66
C ALA A 444 -16.95 19.24 -17.01
N GLU A 445 -17.52 18.41 -17.86
CA GLU A 445 -18.15 17.13 -17.51
C GLU A 445 -17.55 16.01 -18.35
N GLN A 446 -17.34 14.85 -17.74
CA GLN A 446 -16.91 13.62 -18.42
C GLN A 446 -17.69 12.41 -17.92
N SER A 447 -17.84 11.41 -18.75
CA SER A 447 -18.39 10.13 -18.35
C SER A 447 -17.58 8.99 -18.97
N PHE A 448 -17.44 7.90 -18.22
CA PHE A 448 -16.66 6.73 -18.57
C PHE A 448 -17.52 5.48 -18.42
N SER A 449 -17.31 4.49 -19.27
CA SER A 449 -17.98 3.19 -19.15
C SER A 449 -17.02 2.09 -19.51
N ASP A 450 -16.86 1.10 -18.64
CA ASP A 450 -15.96 -0.02 -18.86
C ASP A 450 -16.63 -1.37 -18.69
N VAL A 451 -16.09 -2.37 -19.39
CA VAL A 451 -16.41 -3.78 -19.22
C VAL A 451 -15.14 -4.54 -18.92
N SER A 452 -15.05 -5.05 -17.70
CA SER A 452 -13.89 -5.77 -17.18
C SER A 452 -14.17 -7.28 -17.09
N PRO A 453 -13.72 -8.12 -18.04
CA PRO A 453 -13.81 -9.58 -17.97
C PRO A 453 -12.66 -10.18 -17.19
N GLN A 454 -12.93 -11.37 -16.60
CA GLN A 454 -11.95 -12.23 -15.94
C GLN A 454 -12.22 -13.69 -16.27
N PHE A 455 -11.15 -14.43 -16.50
CA PHE A 455 -11.17 -15.89 -16.65
C PHE A 455 -10.05 -16.49 -15.81
N ALA A 456 -10.33 -17.61 -15.14
CA ALA A 456 -9.31 -18.37 -14.45
C ALA A 456 -9.60 -19.87 -14.54
N ALA A 457 -8.53 -20.64 -14.55
CA ALA A 457 -8.57 -22.10 -14.47
C ALA A 457 -7.61 -22.56 -13.38
N GLY A 458 -8.10 -23.39 -12.45
CA GLY A 458 -7.32 -24.01 -11.40
C GLY A 458 -7.35 -25.52 -11.54
N TYR A 459 -6.23 -26.17 -11.22
CA TYR A 459 -6.15 -27.62 -11.15
C TYR A 459 -5.48 -28.08 -9.86
N ARG A 460 -6.23 -28.81 -9.03
CA ARG A 460 -5.71 -29.45 -7.82
C ARG A 460 -4.95 -30.71 -8.22
N VAL A 461 -3.62 -30.59 -8.32
CA VAL A 461 -2.74 -31.73 -8.60
C VAL A 461 -2.89 -32.80 -7.51
N ASN A 462 -2.97 -32.36 -6.27
CA ASN A 462 -3.27 -33.13 -5.06
C ASN A 462 -3.69 -32.18 -3.94
N ASP A 463 -3.96 -32.67 -2.74
CA ASP A 463 -4.40 -31.86 -1.58
C ASP A 463 -3.38 -30.78 -1.15
N ARG A 464 -2.14 -30.84 -1.66
CA ARG A 464 -1.03 -29.97 -1.27
C ARG A 464 -0.53 -29.05 -2.37
N ALA A 465 -0.97 -29.23 -3.60
CA ALA A 465 -0.48 -28.47 -4.73
C ALA A 465 -1.57 -28.14 -5.74
N ASN A 466 -1.68 -26.86 -6.05
CA ASN A 466 -2.58 -26.31 -7.06
C ASN A 466 -1.73 -25.58 -8.12
N ILE A 467 -2.10 -25.74 -9.39
CA ILE A 467 -1.63 -24.91 -10.48
C ILE A 467 -2.81 -24.09 -11.00
N TYR A 468 -2.54 -22.90 -11.49
CA TYR A 468 -3.58 -22.04 -12.05
C TYR A 468 -3.07 -21.23 -13.23
N ALA A 469 -4.01 -20.75 -14.02
CA ALA A 469 -3.79 -19.71 -15.00
C ALA A 469 -4.98 -18.74 -14.96
N SER A 470 -4.72 -17.46 -15.18
CA SER A 470 -5.76 -16.43 -15.20
C SER A 470 -5.48 -15.39 -16.25
N ALA A 471 -6.55 -14.77 -16.77
CA ALA A 471 -6.52 -13.61 -17.64
C ALA A 471 -7.59 -12.63 -17.19
N ALA A 472 -7.23 -11.35 -17.02
CA ALA A 472 -8.16 -10.32 -16.59
C ALA A 472 -7.85 -9.00 -17.30
N ARG A 473 -8.90 -8.23 -17.60
CA ARG A 473 -8.75 -6.85 -18.03
C ARG A 473 -8.92 -5.92 -16.83
N GLY A 474 -7.96 -5.03 -16.64
CA GLY A 474 -8.00 -3.96 -15.67
C GLY A 474 -8.40 -2.65 -16.30
N TYR A 475 -8.97 -1.79 -15.47
CA TYR A 475 -9.49 -0.49 -15.83
C TYR A 475 -9.12 0.54 -14.76
N LYS A 476 -8.79 1.75 -15.22
CA LYS A 476 -8.61 2.93 -14.39
C LYS A 476 -9.32 4.09 -15.08
N ALA A 477 -10.21 4.77 -14.36
CA ALA A 477 -11.01 5.86 -14.90
C ALA A 477 -10.13 7.04 -15.34
N GLY A 478 -10.62 7.77 -16.32
CA GLY A 478 -10.16 9.12 -16.61
C GLY A 478 -10.59 10.11 -15.52
N GLY A 479 -10.37 11.39 -15.76
CA GLY A 479 -10.74 12.43 -14.81
C GLY A 479 -10.21 13.81 -15.19
N PHE A 480 -10.20 14.70 -14.21
CA PHE A 480 -9.72 16.06 -14.35
C PHE A 480 -8.43 16.30 -13.57
N ASN A 481 -7.57 17.09 -14.16
CA ASN A 481 -6.38 17.61 -13.52
C ASN A 481 -6.71 18.90 -12.78
N PRO A 482 -6.60 18.95 -11.45
CA PRO A 482 -6.82 20.20 -10.72
C PRO A 482 -5.92 21.34 -11.23
N ALA A 483 -4.67 21.01 -11.61
CA ALA A 483 -3.73 21.94 -12.20
C ALA A 483 -3.26 21.39 -13.55
N ALA A 484 -3.55 22.06 -14.64
CA ALA A 484 -3.14 21.66 -15.97
C ALA A 484 -2.88 22.86 -16.88
N LEU A 485 -2.19 22.60 -17.98
CA LEU A 485 -2.10 23.54 -19.09
C LEU A 485 -3.47 23.70 -19.77
N PRO A 486 -3.81 24.85 -20.31
CA PRO A 486 -5.00 25.01 -21.14
C PRO A 486 -5.06 23.93 -22.23
N GLY A 487 -6.15 23.16 -22.26
CA GLY A 487 -6.34 22.02 -23.15
C GLY A 487 -5.83 20.68 -22.63
N SER A 488 -5.30 20.63 -21.40
CA SER A 488 -4.88 19.40 -20.71
C SER A 488 -5.59 19.24 -19.36
N GLU A 489 -6.75 19.85 -19.21
CA GLU A 489 -7.53 19.84 -17.98
C GLU A 489 -8.11 18.45 -17.66
N SER A 490 -8.26 17.62 -18.70
CA SER A 490 -8.80 16.27 -18.57
C SER A 490 -7.86 15.21 -19.13
N TYR A 491 -7.99 14.00 -18.64
CA TYR A 491 -7.30 12.82 -19.14
C TYR A 491 -8.28 11.65 -19.30
N GLY A 492 -7.96 10.76 -20.23
CA GLY A 492 -8.77 9.60 -20.58
C GLY A 492 -8.52 8.40 -19.67
N GLU A 493 -9.28 7.34 -19.91
CA GLU A 493 -9.17 6.05 -19.25
C GLU A 493 -7.83 5.36 -19.56
N GLU A 494 -7.48 4.37 -18.76
CA GLU A 494 -6.30 3.53 -18.87
C GLU A 494 -6.71 2.07 -18.73
N HIS A 495 -6.17 1.18 -19.56
CA HIS A 495 -6.54 -0.23 -19.58
C HIS A 495 -5.32 -1.14 -19.62
N ALA A 496 -5.43 -2.33 -19.03
CA ALA A 496 -4.41 -3.35 -19.17
C ALA A 496 -5.01 -4.75 -19.26
N TRP A 497 -4.45 -5.58 -20.15
CA TRP A 497 -4.63 -7.01 -20.11
C TRP A 497 -3.50 -7.65 -19.32
N HIS A 498 -3.86 -8.52 -18.44
CA HIS A 498 -2.94 -9.28 -17.59
C HIS A 498 -3.20 -10.77 -17.75
N VAL A 499 -2.11 -11.51 -17.99
CA VAL A 499 -2.12 -12.98 -18.03
C VAL A 499 -1.12 -13.48 -16.99
N GLU A 500 -1.54 -14.44 -16.20
CA GLU A 500 -0.72 -15.03 -15.15
C GLU A 500 -0.88 -16.55 -15.13
N ALA A 501 0.22 -17.26 -14.82
CA ALA A 501 0.18 -18.68 -14.48
C ALA A 501 1.04 -18.93 -13.25
N GLY A 502 0.57 -19.80 -12.36
CA GLY A 502 1.29 -20.04 -11.10
C GLY A 502 1.04 -21.40 -10.49
N VAL A 503 1.82 -21.69 -9.46
CA VAL A 503 1.73 -22.87 -8.62
C VAL A 503 1.74 -22.46 -7.15
N LYS A 504 0.87 -23.09 -6.36
CA LYS A 504 0.80 -22.93 -4.92
C LYS A 504 0.90 -24.29 -4.26
N SER A 505 1.78 -24.42 -3.29
CA SER A 505 2.04 -25.74 -2.70
C SER A 505 2.34 -25.66 -1.21
N SER A 506 1.97 -26.74 -0.52
CA SER A 506 2.33 -27.02 0.87
C SER A 506 3.17 -28.29 0.91
N LEU A 507 4.43 -28.16 1.26
CA LEU A 507 5.44 -29.20 1.16
C LEU A 507 5.89 -29.69 2.55
N ALA A 508 6.64 -30.81 2.57
CA ALA A 508 7.30 -31.33 3.78
C ALA A 508 6.32 -31.53 4.97
N GLY A 509 5.09 -32.02 4.71
CA GLY A 509 4.09 -32.21 5.77
C GLY A 509 3.55 -30.90 6.34
N ASN A 510 3.29 -29.90 5.48
CA ASN A 510 2.83 -28.55 5.80
C ASN A 510 3.85 -27.71 6.60
N LYS A 511 5.13 -28.03 6.50
CA LYS A 511 6.21 -27.23 7.09
C LYS A 511 6.70 -26.10 6.17
N VAL A 512 6.40 -26.19 4.89
CA VAL A 512 6.80 -25.22 3.86
C VAL A 512 5.59 -24.88 3.02
N ALA A 513 5.24 -23.61 2.94
CA ALA A 513 4.32 -23.05 1.96
C ALA A 513 5.15 -22.31 0.90
N ALA A 514 4.90 -22.61 -0.38
CA ALA A 514 5.60 -21.99 -1.49
C ALA A 514 4.61 -21.63 -2.59
N THR A 515 4.77 -20.42 -3.14
CA THR A 515 4.05 -19.96 -4.32
C THR A 515 5.06 -19.48 -5.36
N ALA A 516 4.75 -19.70 -6.64
CA ALA A 516 5.50 -19.14 -7.75
C ALA A 516 4.52 -18.75 -8.86
N ALA A 517 4.75 -17.63 -9.51
CA ALA A 517 3.95 -17.15 -10.62
C ALA A 517 4.81 -16.48 -11.68
N VAL A 518 4.37 -16.56 -12.91
CA VAL A 518 4.87 -15.77 -14.05
C VAL A 518 3.73 -14.92 -14.57
N PHE A 519 4.04 -13.70 -15.00
CA PHE A 519 3.02 -12.75 -15.47
C PHE A 519 3.47 -12.01 -16.71
N PHE A 520 2.47 -11.56 -17.48
CA PHE A 520 2.62 -10.64 -18.60
C PHE A 520 1.47 -9.63 -18.57
N ILE A 521 1.80 -8.35 -18.75
CA ILE A 521 0.86 -7.22 -18.78
C ILE A 521 1.09 -6.45 -20.07
N ASP A 522 0.02 -6.23 -20.83
CA ASP A 522 -0.03 -5.32 -21.99
C ASP A 522 -0.93 -4.15 -21.62
N TRP A 523 -0.42 -2.92 -21.72
CA TRP A 523 -0.96 -1.77 -21.05
C TRP A 523 -1.09 -0.60 -22.01
N ASP A 524 -2.30 -0.09 -22.18
CA ASP A 524 -2.65 0.96 -23.13
C ASP A 524 -3.14 2.23 -22.42
N ASP A 525 -2.91 3.38 -23.07
CA ASP A 525 -3.32 4.72 -22.60
C ASP A 525 -2.80 5.06 -21.20
N LEU A 526 -1.54 4.70 -20.93
CA LEU A 526 -0.85 4.85 -19.67
C LEU A 526 -0.98 6.26 -19.11
N GLN A 527 -1.55 6.40 -17.92
CA GLN A 527 -1.64 7.66 -17.20
C GLN A 527 -0.37 7.90 -16.39
N LEU A 528 0.41 8.93 -16.74
CA LEU A 528 1.60 9.34 -16.00
C LEU A 528 1.44 10.74 -15.42
N ASN A 529 2.08 10.96 -14.27
CA ASN A 529 2.24 12.26 -13.65
C ASN A 529 3.42 12.97 -14.32
N VAL A 530 3.14 13.92 -15.19
CA VAL A 530 4.16 14.68 -15.91
C VAL A 530 4.31 16.10 -15.33
N PRO A 531 5.53 16.65 -15.26
CA PRO A 531 5.74 17.99 -14.72
C PRO A 531 5.15 19.06 -15.64
N ASN A 532 4.55 20.10 -15.06
CA ASN A 532 4.13 21.27 -15.80
C ASN A 532 5.37 22.10 -16.18
N PRO A 533 5.68 22.29 -17.47
CA PRO A 533 6.89 23.01 -17.88
C PRO A 533 6.86 24.51 -17.60
N PHE A 534 5.69 25.09 -17.30
CA PHE A 534 5.50 26.52 -17.08
C PHE A 534 5.32 26.89 -15.62
N VAL A 535 4.90 25.95 -14.78
CA VAL A 535 4.63 26.20 -13.35
C VAL A 535 5.43 25.21 -12.51
N PRO A 536 6.48 25.67 -11.85
CA PRO A 536 7.32 24.83 -11.01
C PRO A 536 6.52 24.10 -9.94
N GLY A 537 6.83 22.82 -9.71
CA GLY A 537 6.21 22.02 -8.67
C GLY A 537 4.77 21.58 -8.94
N GLN A 538 4.21 21.95 -10.10
CA GLN A 538 2.93 21.38 -10.55
C GLN A 538 3.16 20.17 -11.44
N PHE A 539 2.29 19.19 -11.28
CA PHE A 539 2.21 17.98 -12.10
C PHE A 539 0.78 17.81 -12.57
N PHE A 540 0.62 17.19 -13.73
CA PHE A 540 -0.68 16.81 -14.24
C PHE A 540 -0.62 15.39 -14.82
N ILE A 541 -1.76 14.72 -14.89
CA ILE A 541 -1.88 13.40 -15.49
C ILE A 541 -2.06 13.55 -16.99
N ALA A 542 -1.27 12.83 -17.75
CA ALA A 542 -1.41 12.71 -19.21
C ALA A 542 -1.44 11.24 -19.61
N ASN A 543 -2.22 10.90 -20.66
CA ASN A 543 -2.13 9.60 -21.31
C ASN A 543 -0.94 9.61 -22.28
N VAL A 544 0.06 8.75 -22.04
CA VAL A 544 1.37 8.80 -22.72
C VAL A 544 1.66 7.58 -23.61
N GLY A 545 0.63 6.88 -24.08
CA GLY A 545 0.79 5.73 -24.98
C GLY A 545 0.73 4.40 -24.23
N SER A 546 1.61 3.45 -24.55
CA SER A 546 1.51 2.08 -24.02
C SER A 546 2.79 1.59 -23.38
N ALA A 547 2.66 0.56 -22.55
CA ALA A 547 3.79 -0.09 -21.87
C ALA A 547 3.56 -1.61 -21.76
N ARG A 548 4.63 -2.35 -21.53
CA ARG A 548 4.60 -3.78 -21.23
C ARG A 548 5.37 -4.10 -19.97
N SER A 549 4.82 -5.03 -19.21
CA SER A 549 5.50 -5.56 -18.03
C SER A 549 5.43 -7.08 -18.04
N SER A 550 6.55 -7.72 -17.73
CA SER A 550 6.65 -9.16 -17.59
C SER A 550 7.61 -9.55 -16.49
N GLY A 551 7.40 -10.70 -15.87
CA GLY A 551 8.27 -11.12 -14.79
C GLY A 551 7.81 -12.38 -14.11
N PHE A 552 8.43 -12.62 -12.95
CA PHE A 552 8.07 -13.74 -12.10
C PHE A 552 8.18 -13.39 -10.62
N GLU A 553 7.49 -14.16 -9.80
CA GLU A 553 7.40 -13.98 -8.36
C GLU A 553 7.53 -15.33 -7.66
N VAL A 554 8.20 -15.33 -6.52
CA VAL A 554 8.31 -16.51 -5.65
C VAL A 554 8.16 -16.06 -4.19
N ASP A 555 7.28 -16.74 -3.45
CA ASP A 555 7.13 -16.57 -2.00
C ASP A 555 7.31 -17.93 -1.31
N VAL A 556 8.07 -17.95 -0.23
CA VAL A 556 8.31 -19.13 0.59
C VAL A 556 8.21 -18.78 2.06
N THR A 557 7.38 -19.50 2.79
CA THR A 557 7.35 -19.49 4.25
C THR A 557 7.59 -20.91 4.76
N ALA A 558 8.52 -21.05 5.70
CA ALA A 558 8.89 -22.37 6.21
C ALA A 558 9.06 -22.35 7.73
N ARG A 559 8.63 -23.44 8.38
CA ARG A 559 8.92 -23.76 9.77
C ARG A 559 9.57 -25.14 9.85
N PRO A 560 10.88 -25.23 9.50
CA PRO A 560 11.58 -26.52 9.46
C PRO A 560 11.58 -27.23 10.83
N VAL A 561 11.73 -26.45 11.89
CA VAL A 561 11.65 -26.90 13.29
C VAL A 561 10.83 -25.91 14.10
N GLN A 562 10.30 -26.33 15.24
CA GLN A 562 9.38 -25.52 16.07
C GLN A 562 9.93 -24.14 16.47
N MET A 563 11.23 -24.01 16.57
CA MET A 563 11.91 -22.79 17.00
C MET A 563 12.32 -21.85 15.87
N LEU A 564 12.20 -22.24 14.60
CA LEU A 564 12.73 -21.49 13.46
C LEU A 564 11.67 -21.25 12.41
N ASP A 565 11.29 -19.99 12.22
CA ASP A 565 10.51 -19.50 11.08
C ASP A 565 11.47 -18.88 10.06
N VAL A 566 11.30 -19.23 8.79
CA VAL A 566 12.05 -18.68 7.65
C VAL A 566 11.03 -18.19 6.63
N PHE A 567 11.28 -17.02 6.06
CA PHE A 567 10.44 -16.46 5.01
C PHE A 567 11.33 -15.78 3.96
N ALA A 568 10.95 -15.94 2.72
CA ALA A 568 11.64 -15.35 1.59
C ALA A 568 10.63 -14.97 0.52
N SER A 569 10.80 -13.81 -0.08
CA SER A 569 10.10 -13.42 -1.29
C SER A 569 11.11 -12.89 -2.32
N PHE A 570 10.84 -13.14 -3.59
CA PHE A 570 11.61 -12.60 -4.70
C PHE A 570 10.68 -12.30 -5.86
N GLY A 571 10.81 -11.11 -6.43
CA GLY A 571 10.13 -10.69 -7.64
C GLY A 571 11.09 -10.08 -8.63
N TYR A 572 10.99 -10.48 -9.88
CA TYR A 572 11.66 -9.86 -11.02
C TYR A 572 10.62 -9.20 -11.90
N THR A 573 10.88 -7.97 -12.34
CA THR A 573 10.00 -7.19 -13.21
C THR A 573 10.80 -6.53 -14.32
N ASN A 574 10.37 -6.77 -15.55
CA ASN A 574 10.87 -6.09 -16.74
C ASN A 574 9.71 -5.26 -17.32
N ALA A 575 9.69 -3.95 -17.04
CA ALA A 575 8.61 -3.04 -17.40
C ALA A 575 9.16 -1.86 -18.22
N HIS A 576 8.67 -1.72 -19.45
CA HIS A 576 9.17 -0.74 -20.42
C HIS A 576 8.02 -0.08 -21.19
N PHE A 577 8.25 1.16 -21.65
CA PHE A 577 7.41 1.80 -22.65
C PHE A 577 7.46 1.05 -23.97
N SER A 578 6.31 0.89 -24.62
CA SER A 578 6.21 0.26 -25.95
C SER A 578 6.76 1.18 -27.03
N ASP A 579 7.05 0.60 -28.21
CA ASP A 579 7.52 1.33 -29.37
C ASP A 579 6.50 2.41 -29.80
N GLY A 580 6.99 3.60 -30.12
CA GLY A 580 6.17 4.74 -30.54
C GLY A 580 5.56 5.55 -29.39
N THR A 581 5.88 5.20 -28.13
CA THR A 581 5.41 5.95 -26.96
C THR A 581 6.20 7.26 -26.81
N THR A 582 5.48 8.36 -26.62
CA THR A 582 6.07 9.69 -26.38
C THR A 582 5.55 10.28 -25.08
N SER A 583 6.42 10.90 -24.29
CA SER A 583 6.08 11.69 -23.09
C SER A 583 6.52 13.13 -23.30
N MET A 584 5.61 14.09 -23.15
CA MET A 584 5.87 15.53 -23.38
C MET A 584 6.58 15.83 -24.71
N GLY A 585 6.28 15.05 -25.75
CA GLY A 585 6.87 15.18 -27.09
C GLY A 585 8.25 14.54 -27.26
N ALA A 586 8.82 13.94 -26.23
CA ALA A 586 10.06 13.16 -26.30
C ALA A 586 9.75 11.68 -26.55
N ASP A 587 10.51 11.02 -27.41
CA ASP A 587 10.43 9.56 -27.61
C ASP A 587 11.00 8.86 -26.38
N VAL A 588 10.18 8.02 -25.74
CA VAL A 588 10.54 7.21 -24.57
C VAL A 588 10.47 5.71 -24.84
N SER A 589 10.34 5.34 -26.12
CA SER A 589 10.25 3.93 -26.55
C SER A 589 11.37 3.07 -25.98
N GLY A 590 11.02 1.94 -25.36
CA GLY A 590 11.97 1.00 -24.77
C GLY A 590 12.60 1.44 -23.44
N ASN A 591 12.34 2.65 -22.96
CA ASN A 591 12.79 3.10 -21.65
C ASN A 591 12.06 2.34 -20.54
N ALA A 592 12.76 2.10 -19.41
CA ALA A 592 12.18 1.50 -18.23
C ALA A 592 11.13 2.41 -17.59
N LEU A 593 10.04 1.84 -17.07
CA LEU A 593 9.04 2.60 -16.34
C LEU A 593 9.62 3.19 -15.04
N PRO A 594 9.34 4.47 -14.72
CA PRO A 594 9.85 5.12 -13.52
C PRO A 594 9.45 4.39 -12.24
N PHE A 595 10.33 4.43 -11.21
CA PHE A 595 10.12 3.85 -9.89
C PHE A 595 9.80 2.36 -9.88
N THR A 596 10.27 1.62 -10.89
CA THR A 596 10.07 0.17 -11.03
C THR A 596 11.41 -0.54 -10.90
N PRO A 597 11.76 -1.06 -9.71
CA PRO A 597 12.99 -1.84 -9.55
C PRO A 597 12.99 -3.11 -10.40
N ASP A 598 14.13 -3.46 -11.00
CA ASP A 598 14.30 -4.69 -11.77
C ASP A 598 13.98 -5.94 -10.94
N TYR A 599 14.21 -5.88 -9.64
CA TYR A 599 13.83 -6.91 -8.68
C TYR A 599 13.55 -6.35 -7.30
N THR A 600 12.73 -7.08 -6.56
CA THR A 600 12.55 -6.89 -5.11
C THR A 600 12.77 -8.22 -4.41
N ALA A 601 13.38 -8.23 -3.23
CA ALA A 601 13.55 -9.44 -2.45
C ALA A 601 13.48 -9.17 -0.95
N LEU A 602 12.95 -10.14 -0.22
CA LEU A 602 13.00 -10.23 1.23
C LEU A 602 13.55 -11.60 1.62
N LEU A 603 14.52 -11.60 2.50
CA LEU A 603 15.02 -12.81 3.16
C LEU A 603 14.96 -12.58 4.66
N GLY A 604 14.30 -13.46 5.39
CA GLY A 604 14.19 -13.31 6.83
C GLY A 604 14.09 -14.62 7.59
N ALA A 605 14.49 -14.57 8.85
CA ALA A 605 14.37 -15.68 9.77
C ALA A 605 14.09 -15.17 11.19
N GLN A 606 13.31 -15.96 11.93
CA GLN A 606 13.05 -15.75 13.35
C GLN A 606 13.34 -17.03 14.12
N LEU A 607 14.26 -16.94 15.08
CA LEU A 607 14.51 -17.98 16.05
C LEU A 607 13.74 -17.66 17.34
N SER A 608 12.90 -18.59 17.80
CA SER A 608 12.13 -18.44 19.04
C SER A 608 12.40 -19.63 19.96
N ARG A 609 12.76 -19.37 21.22
CA ARG A 609 13.08 -20.43 22.20
C ARG A 609 12.59 -20.07 23.60
N GLY A 610 12.06 -21.05 24.30
CA GLY A 610 11.80 -20.95 25.76
C GLY A 610 13.10 -20.68 26.53
N ILE A 611 13.17 -19.57 27.23
CA ILE A 611 14.27 -19.24 28.16
C ILE A 611 13.95 -19.85 29.53
N THR A 612 12.68 -19.74 29.95
CA THR A 612 12.12 -20.39 31.13
C THR A 612 10.77 -21.03 30.75
N SER A 613 10.09 -21.67 31.66
CA SER A 613 8.73 -22.21 31.45
C SER A 613 7.68 -21.14 31.12
N SER A 614 7.95 -19.87 31.41
CA SER A 614 7.01 -18.74 31.24
C SER A 614 7.55 -17.64 30.34
N ILE A 615 8.79 -17.70 29.87
CA ILE A 615 9.42 -16.67 29.05
C ILE A 615 9.98 -17.29 27.78
N ASN A 616 9.56 -16.76 26.63
CA ASN A 616 10.07 -17.09 25.32
C ASN A 616 10.93 -15.95 24.79
N GLY A 617 12.19 -16.23 24.42
CA GLY A 617 13.07 -15.32 23.73
C GLY A 617 12.94 -15.47 22.23
N PHE A 618 13.20 -14.40 21.48
CA PHE A 618 13.27 -14.43 20.03
C PHE A 618 14.43 -13.57 19.49
N LEU A 619 14.91 -13.97 18.33
CA LEU A 619 15.85 -13.20 17.50
C LEU A 619 15.33 -13.25 16.06
N ARG A 620 15.12 -12.10 15.46
CA ARG A 620 14.64 -11.93 14.08
C ARG A 620 15.63 -11.11 13.28
N GLY A 621 15.94 -11.54 12.06
CA GLY A 621 16.73 -10.82 11.08
C GLY A 621 15.99 -10.77 9.74
N GLU A 622 16.07 -9.65 9.06
CA GLU A 622 15.47 -9.41 7.74
C GLU A 622 16.46 -8.67 6.85
N ALA A 623 16.60 -9.11 5.60
CA ALA A 623 17.29 -8.40 4.54
C ALA A 623 16.31 -8.06 3.43
N VAL A 624 16.09 -6.78 3.18
CA VAL A 624 15.24 -6.24 2.13
C VAL A 624 16.15 -5.73 1.01
N LEU A 625 15.97 -6.22 -0.21
CA LEU A 625 16.78 -5.86 -1.36
C LEU A 625 15.90 -5.23 -2.44
N SER A 626 16.41 -4.17 -3.05
CA SER A 626 15.79 -3.50 -4.19
C SER A 626 16.78 -3.42 -5.33
N GLY A 627 16.37 -3.79 -6.53
CA GLY A 627 17.11 -3.56 -7.76
C GLY A 627 17.23 -2.06 -8.09
N ALA A 628 17.98 -1.75 -9.11
CA ALA A 628 18.07 -0.40 -9.64
C ALA A 628 16.74 0.02 -10.28
N PHE A 629 16.45 1.34 -10.31
CA PHE A 629 15.27 1.90 -10.97
C PHE A 629 15.51 3.34 -11.42
N GLN A 630 14.72 3.80 -12.38
CA GLN A 630 14.78 5.14 -12.92
C GLN A 630 13.76 6.06 -12.22
N TYR A 631 14.03 7.38 -12.20
CA TYR A 631 13.14 8.37 -11.61
C TYR A 631 12.19 9.02 -12.60
N ASP A 632 12.58 9.08 -13.88
CA ASP A 632 11.88 9.78 -14.95
C ASP A 632 11.69 8.90 -16.18
N GLU A 633 10.79 9.28 -17.07
CA GLU A 633 10.46 8.56 -18.31
C GLU A 633 11.63 8.54 -19.30
N GLY A 634 12.47 9.60 -19.26
CA GLY A 634 13.67 9.70 -20.08
C GLY A 634 14.81 8.81 -19.63
N ASN A 635 14.69 8.16 -18.47
CA ASN A 635 15.74 7.36 -17.83
C ASN A 635 17.06 8.15 -17.63
N THR A 636 16.95 9.43 -17.34
CA THR A 636 18.10 10.34 -17.23
C THR A 636 18.77 10.23 -15.87
N ARG A 637 18.02 9.86 -14.83
CA ARG A 637 18.48 9.70 -13.45
C ARG A 637 17.82 8.49 -12.81
N GLY A 638 18.53 7.79 -11.93
CA GLY A 638 18.04 6.61 -11.25
C GLY A 638 18.67 6.38 -9.89
N GLN A 639 18.20 5.33 -9.22
CA GLN A 639 18.75 4.78 -7.99
C GLN A 639 19.40 3.44 -8.30
N GLU A 640 20.64 3.29 -7.86
CA GLU A 640 21.35 2.01 -7.89
C GLU A 640 20.73 1.00 -6.92
N ALA A 641 20.94 -0.28 -7.16
CA ALA A 641 20.48 -1.35 -6.27
C ALA A 641 20.99 -1.16 -4.84
N TYR A 642 20.15 -1.44 -3.86
CA TYR A 642 20.51 -1.32 -2.44
C TYR A 642 19.90 -2.42 -1.58
N SER A 643 20.41 -2.55 -0.37
CA SER A 643 19.88 -3.49 0.63
C SER A 643 19.78 -2.85 2.01
N LEU A 644 18.71 -3.24 2.73
CA LEU A 644 18.47 -2.83 4.11
C LEU A 644 18.44 -4.08 4.99
N VAL A 645 19.12 -4.03 6.13
CA VAL A 645 19.08 -5.11 7.10
C VAL A 645 18.44 -4.63 8.40
N ASN A 646 17.44 -5.38 8.87
CA ASN A 646 16.74 -5.12 10.12
C ASN A 646 16.99 -6.27 11.09
N VAL A 647 17.16 -5.96 12.37
CA VAL A 647 17.36 -6.95 13.42
C VAL A 647 16.50 -6.59 14.62
N ARG A 648 15.87 -7.61 15.22
CA ARG A 648 15.10 -7.50 16.45
C ARG A 648 15.45 -8.65 17.38
N ALA A 649 15.53 -8.38 18.67
CA ALA A 649 15.71 -9.38 19.69
C ALA A 649 14.90 -9.01 20.92
N GLY A 650 14.24 -9.99 21.53
CA GLY A 650 13.39 -9.69 22.68
C GLY A 650 12.94 -10.93 23.42
N ALA A 651 12.09 -10.70 24.41
CA ALA A 651 11.48 -11.75 25.19
C ALA A 651 10.00 -11.43 25.47
N ARG A 652 9.18 -12.48 25.52
CA ARG A 652 7.74 -12.41 25.78
C ARG A 652 7.36 -13.40 26.89
N SER A 653 6.58 -12.93 27.84
CA SER A 653 5.84 -13.78 28.76
C SER A 653 4.36 -13.70 28.45
N ARG A 654 3.52 -14.31 29.27
CA ARG A 654 2.05 -14.19 29.16
C ARG A 654 1.59 -12.72 29.22
N TYR A 655 2.23 -11.91 30.06
CA TYR A 655 1.78 -10.55 30.37
C TYR A 655 2.76 -9.44 29.95
N LEU A 656 4.02 -9.76 29.71
CA LEU A 656 5.07 -8.79 29.48
C LEU A 656 5.81 -9.09 28.18
N PHE A 657 6.14 -8.01 27.49
CA PHE A 657 6.92 -8.01 26.26
C PHE A 657 8.03 -6.98 26.34
N GLY A 658 9.21 -7.32 25.87
CA GLY A 658 10.33 -6.41 25.74
C GLY A 658 11.21 -6.78 24.55
N GLU A 659 11.60 -5.81 23.74
CA GLU A 659 12.50 -6.01 22.60
C GLU A 659 13.45 -4.83 22.43
N VAL A 660 14.57 -5.11 21.76
CA VAL A 660 15.45 -4.13 21.13
C VAL A 660 15.38 -4.30 19.64
N PHE A 661 15.46 -3.20 18.89
CA PHE A 661 15.40 -3.24 17.44
C PHE A 661 16.42 -2.31 16.79
N VAL A 662 16.88 -2.68 15.61
CA VAL A 662 17.68 -1.86 14.72
C VAL A 662 17.12 -2.02 13.32
N ARG A 663 16.76 -0.93 12.66
CA ARG A 663 16.37 -0.87 11.25
C ARG A 663 17.50 -0.21 10.46
N ASN A 664 17.71 -0.62 9.22
CA ASN A 664 18.82 -0.18 8.37
C ASN A 664 20.18 -0.26 9.14
N ALA A 665 20.48 -1.44 9.67
CA ALA A 665 21.60 -1.66 10.60
C ALA A 665 22.97 -1.21 10.04
N PHE A 666 23.15 -1.29 8.73
CA PHE A 666 24.41 -0.89 8.06
C PHE A 666 24.41 0.56 7.58
N GLN A 667 23.34 1.33 7.87
CA GLN A 667 23.20 2.74 7.47
C GLN A 667 23.33 2.93 5.95
N THR A 668 22.73 2.02 5.18
CA THR A 668 22.68 2.11 3.72
C THR A 668 21.99 3.43 3.34
N ARG A 669 22.64 4.18 2.43
CA ARG A 669 22.13 5.45 1.90
C ARG A 669 21.48 5.18 0.55
N TYR A 670 20.26 5.66 0.38
CA TYR A 670 19.49 5.51 -0.85
C TYR A 670 18.50 6.66 -0.97
N VAL A 671 18.07 6.93 -2.19
CA VAL A 671 17.07 7.95 -2.49
C VAL A 671 15.84 7.25 -3.07
N PRO A 672 14.79 6.97 -2.29
CA PRO A 672 13.62 6.22 -2.75
C PRO A 672 12.78 6.98 -3.74
N ILE A 673 12.86 8.31 -3.74
CA ILE A 673 12.10 9.18 -4.61
C ILE A 673 12.93 10.39 -5.03
N ALA A 674 12.93 10.68 -6.32
CA ALA A 674 13.36 11.96 -6.89
C ALA A 674 12.44 12.28 -8.08
N ILE A 675 12.20 13.56 -8.30
CA ILE A 675 11.34 14.06 -9.38
C ILE A 675 12.06 15.12 -10.19
N PRO A 676 11.83 15.24 -11.51
CA PRO A 676 12.33 16.33 -12.31
C PRO A 676 11.87 17.68 -11.73
N TYR A 677 12.80 18.62 -11.60
CA TYR A 677 12.52 19.91 -10.98
C TYR A 677 13.37 21.03 -11.55
N GLN A 678 12.75 22.05 -12.11
CA GLN A 678 13.45 23.08 -12.89
C GLN A 678 14.28 24.06 -12.05
N PHE A 679 14.00 24.26 -10.75
CA PHE A 679 14.82 25.10 -9.88
C PHE A 679 16.03 24.34 -9.29
N ALA A 680 16.04 23.02 -9.38
CA ALA A 680 17.16 22.22 -8.88
C ALA A 680 18.35 22.30 -9.84
N GLN A 681 19.55 22.50 -9.31
CA GLN A 681 20.78 22.58 -10.11
C GLN A 681 21.06 21.26 -10.86
N SER A 682 20.75 20.12 -10.25
CA SER A 682 20.85 18.79 -10.88
C SER A 682 19.73 18.48 -11.86
N GLY A 683 18.70 19.33 -11.96
CA GLY A 683 17.46 19.09 -12.68
C GLY A 683 16.46 18.20 -11.93
N PHE A 684 16.79 17.76 -10.70
CA PHE A 684 15.97 16.89 -9.87
C PHE A 684 16.00 17.30 -8.41
N VAL A 685 14.86 17.17 -7.72
CA VAL A 685 14.80 17.17 -6.25
C VAL A 685 14.47 15.76 -5.77
N GLY A 686 15.01 15.39 -4.62
CA GLY A 686 14.76 14.06 -4.03
C GLY A 686 14.86 14.08 -2.52
N GLU A 687 14.50 12.97 -1.89
CA GLU A 687 14.56 12.75 -0.45
C GLU A 687 15.42 11.54 -0.11
N MET A 688 16.20 11.65 0.97
CA MET A 688 16.95 10.50 1.49
C MET A 688 16.01 9.48 2.13
N GLY A 689 16.24 8.20 1.86
CA GLY A 689 15.59 7.13 2.58
C GLY A 689 15.95 7.11 4.07
N ARG A 690 15.12 6.47 4.88
CA ARG A 690 15.28 6.43 6.35
C ARG A 690 16.69 5.99 6.77
N PRO A 691 17.37 6.73 7.66
CA PRO A 691 18.67 6.34 8.19
C PRO A 691 18.56 5.11 9.12
N ARG A 692 19.68 4.70 9.70
CA ARG A 692 19.66 3.71 10.77
C ARG A 692 18.89 4.23 11.97
N THR A 693 17.82 3.47 12.34
CA THR A 693 17.06 3.72 13.55
C THR A 693 17.18 2.52 14.49
N PHE A 694 17.24 2.80 15.79
CA PHE A 694 17.31 1.76 16.81
C PHE A 694 16.55 2.21 18.06
N GLY A 695 16.14 1.24 18.85
CA GLY A 695 15.38 1.54 20.03
C GLY A 695 15.02 0.31 20.84
N VAL A 696 14.18 0.54 21.83
CA VAL A 696 13.59 -0.47 22.69
C VAL A 696 12.07 -0.36 22.64
N SER A 697 11.39 -1.48 22.77
CA SER A 697 9.94 -1.51 22.93
C SER A 697 9.59 -2.34 24.14
N VAL A 698 8.69 -1.85 24.96
CA VAL A 698 8.14 -2.57 26.11
C VAL A 698 6.63 -2.63 25.99
N GLY A 699 6.02 -3.65 26.54
CA GLY A 699 4.57 -3.77 26.45
C GLY A 699 4.00 -4.73 27.50
N VAL A 700 2.69 -4.61 27.66
CA VAL A 700 1.89 -5.51 28.48
C VAL A 700 0.76 -6.08 27.63
N THR A 701 0.40 -7.33 27.89
CA THR A 701 -0.76 -8.03 27.30
C THR A 701 -1.55 -8.71 28.40
N PHE A 702 -2.86 -8.82 28.25
CA PHE A 702 -3.73 -9.48 29.22
C PHE A 702 -4.92 -10.14 28.54
#